data_f1711c992661f3cd7a1b8a94a1f7f558
#
_entry.id   f1711c992661f3cd7a1b8a94a1f7f558
#
_cell.length_a   1.000
_cell.length_b   1.000
_cell.length_c   1.000
_cell.angle_alpha   90.00
_cell.angle_beta   90.00
_cell.angle_gamma   90.00
#
_symmetry.space_group_name_H-M   'P 1'
#
loop_
_entity.id
_entity.type
_entity.pdbx_description
1 polymer ?
#
loop_
_entity_poly.entity_id
_entity_poly.type
_entity_poly.pdbx_seq_one_letter_code
_entity_poly.pdbx_strand_id
1 'polypeptide(L)'
;MTKTFYITTPIYYPSGKLHIGSAYTTIACDVLARYKRMMNYDVFYLTGLDEHGQKIQQKAEEAGITPQEYVDGMAVGVKDLWQLLDISYDKFIRTTDDYHEKVVAQVFERLLEQGDIYLGEYSGWYSVSDEEFFTESQLAEVYRDEQGNVIGGVAPSGHEVELVSEESYFFKLSNYADRLTAFFKEHPEFIQPDGRMNEMLKNFIEPGLEDLAVSRTTFTWGVKVPSDPKHVVYVWIDALINYITALGYGQDEHGNFDLFWQNDENHEIIHMIGKDILRFHSIYWPIILMALDLPLPTRLVAHGWFVMKDGKMAKSKGNVIYPEMLVERFGLDPLRYYLMRSLPVGSDGTFTPEDYVARINYELANDLGNLLNRTVAMINKYFGGQVPAYVENVTNFDADLAKVVAENIEEFHKQMNAVDFPRALDAVWNIISRTNKYIDETAPWVLAKEDGDKEQLAAVMAHLAASLRVVAHLIQPFMMTTSNAIMEQLGLPGAFDLENLELSGFPENVTVVSKGTPIFPRLDMDEEIAYIQSQMNAGKPQEKEWNPEEVELKSEKDQIKFDDFDKVEIRVAEVKEVEKVEGSDKLLRFRLDAGDGEDRQILSGIAKFYPNEQELVGKKLQVVANLKPRKMMKKYVSQGMILSAEHDGKLTVLTVDPSVPNGSVIG
;
A
#
# COMPACT_ATOMS: atom_id res chain seq x y z
N MET A 1 -8.99 -17.35 -33.94
CA MET A 1 -8.46 -15.99 -33.66
C MET A 1 -7.48 -16.13 -32.53
N THR A 2 -6.41 -15.37 -32.50
CA THR A 2 -5.45 -15.37 -31.38
C THR A 2 -6.15 -14.73 -30.18
N LYS A 3 -6.11 -15.39 -29.01
CA LYS A 3 -6.66 -14.81 -27.78
C LYS A 3 -5.74 -13.71 -27.28
N THR A 4 -6.29 -12.59 -26.85
CA THR A 4 -5.51 -11.49 -26.28
C THR A 4 -5.74 -11.39 -24.77
N PHE A 5 -4.73 -10.88 -24.07
CA PHE A 5 -4.77 -10.64 -22.64
C PHE A 5 -4.10 -9.30 -22.32
N TYR A 6 -4.88 -8.34 -21.88
CA TYR A 6 -4.39 -7.06 -21.42
C TYR A 6 -4.45 -6.99 -19.89
N ILE A 7 -3.29 -6.83 -19.25
CA ILE A 7 -3.19 -6.72 -17.81
C ILE A 7 -2.48 -5.43 -17.41
N THR A 8 -2.99 -4.77 -16.37
CA THR A 8 -2.41 -3.54 -15.87
C THR A 8 -2.22 -3.57 -14.36
N THR A 9 -1.12 -2.99 -13.88
CA THR A 9 -1.06 -2.46 -12.52
C THR A 9 -1.84 -1.14 -12.43
N PRO A 10 -2.13 -0.58 -11.24
CA PRO A 10 -2.32 0.85 -11.14
C PRO A 10 -1.02 1.55 -11.54
N ILE A 11 -1.09 2.77 -12.04
CA ILE A 11 0.10 3.60 -12.15
C ILE A 11 0.46 4.14 -10.77
N TYR A 12 1.75 4.04 -10.40
CA TYR A 12 2.19 4.33 -9.05
C TYR A 12 2.45 5.81 -8.85
N TYR A 13 1.95 6.35 -7.73
CA TYR A 13 2.17 7.74 -7.36
C TYR A 13 3.58 7.93 -6.77
N PRO A 14 4.48 8.69 -7.44
CA PRO A 14 5.90 8.73 -7.09
C PRO A 14 6.23 9.69 -5.95
N SER A 15 5.44 9.68 -4.87
CA SER A 15 5.69 10.51 -3.68
C SER A 15 6.74 9.95 -2.73
N GLY A 16 7.28 8.77 -3.02
CA GLY A 16 8.32 8.10 -2.24
C GLY A 16 8.72 6.75 -2.79
N LYS A 17 9.76 6.15 -2.20
CA LYS A 17 10.25 4.82 -2.60
C LYS A 17 9.15 3.75 -2.42
N LEU A 18 8.97 2.89 -3.44
CA LEU A 18 8.03 1.80 -3.43
C LEU A 18 8.47 0.68 -2.46
N HIS A 19 7.52 -0.02 -1.86
CA HIS A 19 7.74 -1.08 -0.88
C HIS A 19 7.12 -2.42 -1.34
N ILE A 20 7.16 -3.46 -0.50
CA ILE A 20 6.67 -4.80 -0.89
C ILE A 20 5.19 -4.82 -1.30
N GLY A 21 4.36 -3.88 -0.85
CA GLY A 21 2.96 -3.78 -1.31
C GLY A 21 2.85 -3.45 -2.79
N SER A 22 3.65 -2.50 -3.30
CA SER A 22 3.73 -2.19 -4.73
C SER A 22 4.37 -3.33 -5.52
N ALA A 23 5.40 -3.98 -4.95
CA ALA A 23 6.03 -5.15 -5.55
C ALA A 23 5.03 -6.31 -5.69
N TYR A 24 4.15 -6.52 -4.69
CA TYR A 24 3.10 -7.54 -4.76
C TYR A 24 2.21 -7.36 -5.99
N THR A 25 1.62 -6.17 -6.17
CA THR A 25 0.75 -5.87 -7.31
C THR A 25 1.46 -6.12 -8.64
N THR A 26 2.69 -5.60 -8.76
CA THR A 26 3.47 -5.71 -9.99
C THR A 26 3.87 -7.16 -10.29
N ILE A 27 4.30 -7.91 -9.29
CA ILE A 27 4.63 -9.35 -9.45
C ILE A 27 3.38 -10.16 -9.77
N ALA A 28 2.23 -9.86 -9.15
CA ALA A 28 0.98 -10.54 -9.46
C ALA A 28 0.56 -10.39 -10.93
N CYS A 29 0.68 -9.16 -11.47
CA CYS A 29 0.46 -8.92 -12.88
C CYS A 29 1.48 -9.66 -13.77
N ASP A 30 2.75 -9.65 -13.38
CA ASP A 30 3.83 -10.33 -14.12
C ASP A 30 3.61 -11.84 -14.16
N VAL A 31 3.21 -12.44 -13.05
CA VAL A 31 2.89 -13.88 -12.98
C VAL A 31 1.76 -14.24 -13.94
N LEU A 32 0.69 -13.44 -13.98
CA LEU A 32 -0.42 -13.67 -14.92
C LEU A 32 0.01 -13.44 -16.38
N ALA A 33 0.79 -12.39 -16.65
CA ALA A 33 1.31 -12.11 -17.98
C ALA A 33 2.18 -13.27 -18.50
N ARG A 34 3.11 -13.77 -17.68
CA ARG A 34 3.95 -14.93 -18.01
C ARG A 34 3.11 -16.19 -18.22
N TYR A 35 2.17 -16.46 -17.30
CA TYR A 35 1.26 -17.60 -17.43
C TYR A 35 0.46 -17.55 -18.73
N LYS A 36 -0.15 -16.43 -19.07
CA LYS A 36 -0.95 -16.28 -20.31
C LYS A 36 -0.07 -16.38 -21.58
N ARG A 37 1.18 -15.86 -21.57
CA ARG A 37 2.13 -16.07 -22.68
C ARG A 37 2.46 -17.54 -22.85
N MET A 38 2.65 -18.30 -21.75
CA MET A 38 2.88 -19.75 -21.81
C MET A 38 1.64 -20.54 -22.27
N MET A 39 0.45 -19.94 -22.17
CA MET A 39 -0.83 -20.45 -22.70
C MET A 39 -1.12 -19.92 -24.12
N ASN A 40 -0.12 -19.42 -24.83
CA ASN A 40 -0.20 -18.92 -26.22
C ASN A 40 -1.18 -17.75 -26.45
N TYR A 41 -1.45 -16.92 -25.41
CA TYR A 41 -2.14 -15.66 -25.58
C TYR A 41 -1.19 -14.58 -26.13
N ASP A 42 -1.72 -13.67 -26.92
CA ASP A 42 -1.06 -12.39 -27.18
C ASP A 42 -1.29 -11.48 -25.96
N VAL A 43 -0.20 -11.09 -25.29
CA VAL A 43 -0.27 -10.44 -23.97
C VAL A 43 0.31 -9.03 -24.07
N PHE A 44 -0.41 -8.06 -23.51
CA PHE A 44 0.11 -6.73 -23.28
C PHE A 44 0.04 -6.43 -21.75
N TYR A 45 1.19 -6.19 -21.16
CA TYR A 45 1.32 -5.86 -19.72
C TYR A 45 1.75 -4.40 -19.56
N LEU A 46 0.88 -3.60 -18.93
CA LEU A 46 1.09 -2.17 -18.66
C LEU A 46 1.39 -1.92 -17.19
N THR A 47 2.40 -1.11 -16.94
CA THR A 47 2.66 -0.45 -15.64
C THR A 47 3.11 0.98 -15.88
N GLY A 48 3.25 1.81 -14.84
CA GLY A 48 3.66 3.19 -15.01
C GLY A 48 3.59 4.04 -13.77
N LEU A 49 3.67 5.36 -13.97
CA LEU A 49 3.65 6.38 -12.92
C LEU A 49 2.56 7.41 -13.15
N ASP A 50 1.88 7.76 -12.06
CA ASP A 50 0.99 8.91 -11.95
C ASP A 50 1.79 10.09 -11.39
N GLU A 51 2.15 11.03 -12.26
CA GLU A 51 3.20 12.03 -12.00
C GLU A 51 2.66 13.44 -11.78
N HIS A 52 1.36 13.66 -11.93
CA HIS A 52 0.74 14.96 -11.74
C HIS A 52 0.16 15.14 -10.32
N GLY A 53 -0.28 16.36 -10.00
CA GLY A 53 -0.99 16.67 -8.78
C GLY A 53 -0.24 17.56 -7.80
N GLN A 54 -0.97 18.07 -6.80
CA GLN A 54 -0.50 19.04 -5.83
C GLN A 54 0.65 18.50 -4.97
N LYS A 55 0.58 17.25 -4.56
CA LYS A 55 1.59 16.62 -3.70
C LYS A 55 2.95 16.47 -4.39
N ILE A 56 2.96 16.16 -5.70
CA ILE A 56 4.21 16.13 -6.48
C ILE A 56 4.80 17.53 -6.61
N GLN A 57 3.97 18.54 -6.89
CA GLN A 57 4.43 19.92 -6.94
C GLN A 57 5.08 20.33 -5.60
N GLN A 58 4.44 20.03 -4.47
CA GLN A 58 4.98 20.32 -3.14
C GLN A 58 6.30 19.58 -2.87
N LYS A 59 6.41 18.31 -3.27
CA LYS A 59 7.64 17.52 -3.10
C LYS A 59 8.81 18.06 -3.92
N ALA A 60 8.54 18.54 -5.12
CA ALA A 60 9.55 19.19 -5.96
C ALA A 60 10.00 20.53 -5.35
N GLU A 61 9.06 21.34 -4.85
CA GLU A 61 9.35 22.60 -4.15
C GLU A 61 10.18 22.36 -2.87
N GLU A 62 9.84 21.35 -2.05
CA GLU A 62 10.62 20.93 -0.88
C GLU A 62 12.06 20.54 -1.27
N ALA A 63 12.22 19.88 -2.43
CA ALA A 63 13.53 19.45 -2.95
C ALA A 63 14.29 20.59 -3.67
N GLY A 64 13.65 21.74 -3.95
CA GLY A 64 14.25 22.87 -4.65
C GLY A 64 14.51 22.60 -6.14
N ILE A 65 13.73 21.74 -6.78
CA ILE A 65 13.81 21.35 -8.20
C ILE A 65 12.44 21.52 -8.87
N THR A 66 12.40 21.40 -10.18
CA THR A 66 11.13 21.40 -10.93
C THR A 66 10.36 20.09 -10.71
N PRO A 67 9.01 20.08 -10.82
CA PRO A 67 8.22 18.86 -10.78
C PRO A 67 8.67 17.82 -11.81
N GLN A 68 9.04 18.24 -13.03
CA GLN A 68 9.54 17.35 -14.07
C GLN A 68 10.86 16.67 -13.66
N GLU A 69 11.82 17.42 -13.13
CA GLU A 69 13.09 16.85 -12.63
C GLU A 69 12.86 15.86 -11.49
N TYR A 70 11.89 16.17 -10.61
CA TYR A 70 11.53 15.28 -9.50
C TYR A 70 10.98 13.94 -10.00
N VAL A 71 9.98 13.96 -10.90
CA VAL A 71 9.37 12.73 -11.40
C VAL A 71 10.30 11.96 -12.34
N ASP A 72 11.19 12.62 -13.08
CA ASP A 72 12.23 11.96 -13.88
C ASP A 72 13.17 11.14 -13.01
N GLY A 73 13.61 11.70 -11.88
CA GLY A 73 14.42 10.97 -10.89
C GLY A 73 13.69 9.78 -10.28
N MET A 74 12.40 9.95 -9.95
CA MET A 74 11.59 8.87 -9.40
C MET A 74 11.35 7.75 -10.43
N ALA A 75 11.13 8.09 -11.69
CA ALA A 75 10.90 7.11 -12.77
C ALA A 75 12.10 6.18 -12.97
N VAL A 76 13.32 6.70 -12.87
CA VAL A 76 14.54 5.87 -12.91
C VAL A 76 14.52 4.84 -11.78
N GLY A 77 14.31 5.27 -10.54
CA GLY A 77 14.30 4.35 -9.39
C GLY A 77 13.22 3.26 -9.47
N VAL A 78 12.04 3.58 -10.03
CA VAL A 78 10.98 2.58 -10.22
C VAL A 78 11.34 1.59 -11.34
N LYS A 79 11.90 2.05 -12.44
CA LYS A 79 12.37 1.17 -13.53
C LYS A 79 13.48 0.24 -13.07
N ASP A 80 14.44 0.74 -12.28
CA ASP A 80 15.50 -0.07 -11.67
C ASP A 80 14.92 -1.16 -10.76
N LEU A 81 13.90 -0.81 -9.96
CA LEU A 81 13.19 -1.78 -9.13
C LEU A 81 12.47 -2.85 -9.99
N TRP A 82 11.78 -2.47 -11.07
CA TRP A 82 11.13 -3.44 -11.95
C TRP A 82 12.14 -4.33 -12.68
N GLN A 83 13.31 -3.81 -13.02
CA GLN A 83 14.41 -4.61 -13.56
C GLN A 83 14.94 -5.61 -12.51
N LEU A 84 15.13 -5.18 -11.26
CA LEU A 84 15.56 -6.07 -10.17
C LEU A 84 14.56 -7.20 -9.92
N LEU A 85 13.25 -6.91 -10.05
CA LEU A 85 12.17 -7.88 -9.86
C LEU A 85 11.87 -8.72 -11.10
N ASP A 86 12.63 -8.53 -12.20
CA ASP A 86 12.45 -9.20 -13.50
C ASP A 86 11.01 -9.10 -14.02
N ILE A 87 10.46 -7.88 -14.02
CA ILE A 87 9.10 -7.60 -14.48
C ILE A 87 9.06 -7.50 -16.00
N SER A 88 8.21 -8.32 -16.63
CA SER A 88 8.10 -8.48 -18.08
C SER A 88 7.05 -7.57 -18.72
N TYR A 89 6.93 -6.31 -18.24
CA TYR A 89 5.99 -5.34 -18.83
C TYR A 89 6.33 -5.00 -20.28
N ASP A 90 5.30 -4.78 -21.10
CA ASP A 90 5.45 -4.37 -22.51
C ASP A 90 5.54 -2.85 -22.62
N LYS A 91 4.89 -2.11 -21.73
CA LYS A 91 4.96 -0.64 -21.70
C LYS A 91 5.00 -0.11 -20.28
N PHE A 92 5.84 0.90 -20.09
CA PHE A 92 5.89 1.73 -18.89
C PHE A 92 5.41 3.13 -19.27
N ILE A 93 4.18 3.49 -18.87
CA ILE A 93 3.59 4.80 -19.15
C ILE A 93 3.91 5.81 -18.04
N ARG A 94 4.07 7.07 -18.43
CA ARG A 94 4.14 8.22 -17.54
C ARG A 94 3.01 9.16 -17.89
N THR A 95 2.32 9.71 -16.90
CA THR A 95 1.25 10.70 -17.20
C THR A 95 1.82 12.01 -17.76
N THR A 96 3.13 12.24 -17.63
CA THR A 96 3.88 13.34 -18.27
C THR A 96 4.33 13.03 -19.71
N ASP A 97 3.99 11.87 -20.28
CA ASP A 97 4.25 11.60 -21.69
C ASP A 97 3.37 12.51 -22.58
N ASP A 98 3.97 13.25 -23.52
CA ASP A 98 3.29 14.25 -24.37
C ASP A 98 2.04 13.70 -25.05
N TYR A 99 2.08 12.43 -25.53
CA TYR A 99 0.94 11.81 -26.19
C TYR A 99 -0.21 11.56 -25.21
N HIS A 100 0.09 11.24 -23.96
CA HIS A 100 -0.90 11.01 -22.93
C HIS A 100 -1.58 12.32 -22.54
N GLU A 101 -0.82 13.37 -22.22
CA GLU A 101 -1.36 14.69 -21.90
C GLU A 101 -2.28 15.23 -23.01
N LYS A 102 -1.86 15.07 -24.27
CA LYS A 102 -2.67 15.46 -25.44
C LYS A 102 -4.02 14.75 -25.48
N VAL A 103 -4.04 13.44 -25.26
CA VAL A 103 -5.27 12.65 -25.30
C VAL A 103 -6.17 12.97 -24.11
N VAL A 104 -5.59 13.14 -22.90
CA VAL A 104 -6.36 13.58 -21.69
C VAL A 104 -7.05 14.91 -21.96
N ALA A 105 -6.34 15.88 -22.52
CA ALA A 105 -6.90 17.17 -22.90
C ALA A 105 -8.04 17.05 -23.92
N GLN A 106 -7.86 16.20 -24.95
CA GLN A 106 -8.89 15.94 -25.96
C GLN A 106 -10.13 15.25 -25.36
N VAL A 107 -9.94 14.27 -24.49
CA VAL A 107 -11.05 13.59 -23.79
C VAL A 107 -11.83 14.57 -22.92
N PHE A 108 -11.14 15.43 -22.18
CA PHE A 108 -11.80 16.45 -21.35
C PHE A 108 -12.67 17.38 -22.21
N GLU A 109 -12.12 17.94 -23.29
CA GLU A 109 -12.88 18.80 -24.22
C GLU A 109 -14.07 18.07 -24.85
N ARG A 110 -13.90 16.81 -25.28
CA ARG A 110 -14.99 15.99 -25.81
C ARG A 110 -16.13 15.86 -24.79
N LEU A 111 -15.82 15.54 -23.54
CA LEU A 111 -16.83 15.40 -22.48
C LEU A 111 -17.50 16.76 -22.14
N LEU A 112 -16.76 17.86 -22.25
CA LEU A 112 -17.28 19.21 -22.10
C LEU A 112 -18.25 19.56 -23.25
N GLU A 113 -17.88 19.30 -24.49
CA GLU A 113 -18.72 19.52 -25.68
C GLU A 113 -20.00 18.65 -25.66
N GLN A 114 -19.91 17.43 -25.15
CA GLN A 114 -21.06 16.52 -24.97
C GLN A 114 -22.03 17.01 -23.86
N GLY A 115 -21.54 17.91 -22.99
CA GLY A 115 -22.29 18.41 -21.82
C GLY A 115 -22.28 17.43 -20.64
N ASP A 116 -21.40 16.44 -20.64
CA ASP A 116 -21.12 15.56 -19.50
C ASP A 116 -20.25 16.25 -18.45
N ILE A 117 -19.47 17.27 -18.86
CA ILE A 117 -18.73 18.16 -17.97
C ILE A 117 -19.36 19.56 -18.02
N TYR A 118 -19.44 20.24 -16.87
CA TYR A 118 -19.93 21.60 -16.73
C TYR A 118 -19.16 22.38 -15.66
N LEU A 119 -19.13 23.71 -15.78
CA LEU A 119 -18.46 24.60 -14.82
C LEU A 119 -19.40 24.89 -13.64
N GLY A 120 -18.86 24.84 -12.42
CA GLY A 120 -19.59 25.13 -11.18
C GLY A 120 -18.66 25.62 -10.07
N GLU A 121 -19.22 25.86 -8.89
CA GLU A 121 -18.43 26.15 -7.68
C GLU A 121 -18.41 24.90 -6.79
N TYR A 122 -17.23 24.54 -6.31
CA TYR A 122 -17.05 23.43 -5.38
C TYR A 122 -16.62 23.95 -4.01
N SER A 123 -17.23 23.39 -2.97
CA SER A 123 -16.76 23.55 -1.59
C SER A 123 -16.83 22.20 -0.91
N GLY A 124 -15.68 21.69 -0.47
CA GLY A 124 -15.59 20.36 0.14
C GLY A 124 -14.29 20.13 0.88
N TRP A 125 -14.22 19.06 1.63
CA TRP A 125 -13.06 18.65 2.41
C TRP A 125 -12.08 17.89 1.52
N TYR A 126 -10.87 18.41 1.33
CA TYR A 126 -9.84 17.86 0.46
C TYR A 126 -8.65 17.34 1.26
N SER A 127 -8.28 16.09 1.00
CA SER A 127 -7.02 15.52 1.48
C SER A 127 -5.94 15.67 0.42
N VAL A 128 -4.93 16.48 0.68
CA VAL A 128 -3.76 16.64 -0.21
C VAL A 128 -2.96 15.35 -0.33
N SER A 129 -2.93 14.56 0.74
CA SER A 129 -2.19 13.30 0.77
C SER A 129 -2.83 12.18 -0.04
N ASP A 130 -4.16 12.18 -0.13
CA ASP A 130 -4.93 11.18 -0.86
C ASP A 130 -5.33 11.67 -2.26
N GLU A 131 -5.13 12.96 -2.54
CA GLU A 131 -5.61 13.66 -3.74
C GLU A 131 -7.13 13.44 -3.95
N GLU A 132 -7.90 13.48 -2.84
CA GLU A 132 -9.32 13.12 -2.84
C GLU A 132 -10.18 14.09 -2.06
N PHE A 133 -11.42 14.31 -2.56
CA PHE A 133 -12.45 15.07 -1.88
C PHE A 133 -13.36 14.18 -1.05
N PHE A 134 -13.77 14.70 0.11
CA PHE A 134 -14.67 14.03 1.03
C PHE A 134 -15.85 14.95 1.38
N THR A 135 -17.02 14.35 1.50
CA THR A 135 -18.14 14.98 2.21
C THR A 135 -17.94 14.85 3.71
N GLU A 136 -18.60 15.69 4.51
CA GLU A 136 -18.54 15.58 5.98
C GLU A 136 -18.86 14.17 6.49
N SER A 137 -19.83 13.51 5.88
CA SER A 137 -20.27 12.16 6.26
C SER A 137 -19.25 11.05 5.92
N GLN A 138 -18.28 11.33 5.07
CA GLN A 138 -17.21 10.41 4.66
C GLN A 138 -15.96 10.53 5.51
N LEU A 139 -15.84 11.58 6.33
CA LEU A 139 -14.70 11.76 7.23
C LEU A 139 -14.74 10.73 8.37
N ALA A 140 -13.58 10.19 8.71
CA ALA A 140 -13.40 9.30 9.85
C ALA A 140 -13.53 10.06 11.19
N GLU A 141 -13.04 11.30 11.23
CA GLU A 141 -13.20 12.26 12.33
C GLU A 141 -13.60 13.62 11.78
N VAL A 142 -14.47 14.33 12.50
CA VAL A 142 -14.95 15.67 12.15
C VAL A 142 -14.61 16.64 13.27
N TYR A 143 -13.83 17.66 12.95
CA TYR A 143 -13.50 18.73 13.91
C TYR A 143 -14.54 19.85 13.82
N ARG A 144 -15.08 20.27 14.98
CA ARG A 144 -16.11 21.32 15.04
C ARG A 144 -15.68 22.46 15.95
N ASP A 145 -16.07 23.67 15.59
CA ASP A 145 -15.94 24.84 16.45
C ASP A 145 -16.98 24.83 17.60
N GLU A 146 -16.89 25.82 18.49
CA GLU A 146 -17.83 25.98 19.62
C GLU A 146 -19.29 26.21 19.19
N GLN A 147 -19.51 26.57 17.93
CA GLN A 147 -20.82 26.82 17.34
C GLN A 147 -21.38 25.58 16.61
N GLY A 148 -20.58 24.50 16.54
CA GLY A 148 -20.95 23.25 15.87
C GLY A 148 -20.62 23.21 14.38
N ASN A 149 -20.00 24.25 13.81
CA ASN A 149 -19.57 24.25 12.40
C ASN A 149 -18.35 23.36 12.23
N VAL A 150 -18.29 22.66 11.12
CA VAL A 150 -17.11 21.84 10.78
C VAL A 150 -15.96 22.76 10.36
N ILE A 151 -14.80 22.55 10.99
CA ILE A 151 -13.58 23.34 10.74
C ILE A 151 -12.42 22.50 10.22
N GLY A 152 -12.60 21.16 10.10
CA GLY A 152 -11.59 20.21 9.63
C GLY A 152 -12.02 18.78 9.92
N GLY A 153 -11.13 17.86 9.69
CA GLY A 153 -11.35 16.45 9.99
C GLY A 153 -10.25 15.56 9.48
N VAL A 154 -10.47 14.25 9.58
CA VAL A 154 -9.53 13.21 9.15
C VAL A 154 -10.23 12.32 8.11
N ALA A 155 -9.59 12.12 6.97
CA ALA A 155 -10.03 11.18 5.94
C ALA A 155 -9.97 9.72 6.44
N PRO A 156 -10.68 8.77 5.83
CA PRO A 156 -10.60 7.35 6.17
C PRO A 156 -9.19 6.74 6.10
N SER A 157 -8.31 7.35 5.30
CA SER A 157 -6.89 7.00 5.19
C SER A 157 -6.06 7.39 6.42
N GLY A 158 -6.58 8.27 7.29
CA GLY A 158 -5.90 8.82 8.45
C GLY A 158 -5.17 10.14 8.19
N HIS A 159 -5.36 10.77 7.02
CA HIS A 159 -4.78 12.07 6.69
C HIS A 159 -5.76 13.20 7.02
N GLU A 160 -5.22 14.36 7.40
CA GLU A 160 -6.02 15.57 7.64
C GLU A 160 -6.61 16.11 6.34
N VAL A 161 -7.77 16.77 6.45
CA VAL A 161 -8.44 17.43 5.34
C VAL A 161 -8.57 18.93 5.58
N GLU A 162 -8.53 19.70 4.49
CA GLU A 162 -8.75 21.14 4.51
C GLU A 162 -9.99 21.50 3.70
N LEU A 163 -10.70 22.58 4.10
CA LEU A 163 -11.84 23.08 3.34
C LEU A 163 -11.35 23.83 2.12
N VAL A 164 -11.65 23.32 0.95
CA VAL A 164 -11.35 23.95 -0.33
C VAL A 164 -12.65 24.49 -0.93
N SER A 165 -12.63 25.74 -1.33
CA SER A 165 -13.72 26.38 -2.10
C SER A 165 -13.12 27.04 -3.33
N GLU A 166 -13.41 26.46 -4.51
CA GLU A 166 -12.87 26.92 -5.79
C GLU A 166 -13.88 26.72 -6.93
N GLU A 167 -13.71 27.47 -8.01
CA GLU A 167 -14.38 27.18 -9.28
C GLU A 167 -13.79 25.88 -9.84
N SER A 168 -14.66 24.95 -10.23
CA SER A 168 -14.26 23.66 -10.77
C SER A 168 -15.19 23.21 -11.88
N TYR A 169 -14.66 22.42 -12.79
CA TYR A 169 -15.50 21.63 -13.71
C TYR A 169 -15.97 20.36 -13.02
N PHE A 170 -17.24 19.99 -13.29
CA PHE A 170 -17.89 18.80 -12.73
C PHE A 170 -18.27 17.81 -13.83
N PHE A 171 -17.97 16.54 -13.60
CA PHE A 171 -18.43 15.45 -14.44
C PHE A 171 -19.70 14.85 -13.87
N LYS A 172 -20.77 14.76 -14.71
CA LYS A 172 -22.12 14.28 -14.34
C LYS A 172 -22.16 12.77 -14.13
N LEU A 173 -21.49 12.26 -13.08
CA LEU A 173 -21.53 10.84 -12.73
C LEU A 173 -22.96 10.35 -12.49
N SER A 174 -23.82 11.20 -11.93
CA SER A 174 -25.23 10.90 -11.63
C SER A 174 -26.02 10.43 -12.86
N ASN A 175 -25.69 10.93 -14.06
CA ASN A 175 -26.36 10.51 -15.31
C ASN A 175 -26.10 9.05 -15.70
N TYR A 176 -25.04 8.44 -15.16
CA TYR A 176 -24.59 7.09 -15.53
C TYR A 176 -24.90 6.04 -14.46
N ALA A 177 -25.45 6.43 -13.30
CA ALA A 177 -25.71 5.55 -12.16
C ALA A 177 -26.57 4.32 -12.51
N ASP A 178 -27.66 4.52 -13.26
CA ASP A 178 -28.54 3.43 -13.67
C ASP A 178 -27.84 2.46 -14.65
N ARG A 179 -27.06 2.99 -15.60
CA ARG A 179 -26.30 2.20 -16.57
C ARG A 179 -25.20 1.37 -15.88
N LEU A 180 -24.50 1.96 -14.94
CA LEU A 180 -23.48 1.26 -14.13
C LEU A 180 -24.12 0.18 -13.25
N THR A 181 -25.26 0.48 -12.63
CA THR A 181 -26.01 -0.50 -11.82
C THR A 181 -26.49 -1.69 -12.64
N ALA A 182 -26.98 -1.44 -13.86
CA ALA A 182 -27.38 -2.49 -14.79
C ALA A 182 -26.18 -3.37 -15.17
N PHE A 183 -25.06 -2.75 -15.51
CA PHE A 183 -23.82 -3.45 -15.83
C PHE A 183 -23.34 -4.37 -14.68
N PHE A 184 -23.34 -3.90 -13.43
CA PHE A 184 -22.96 -4.72 -12.29
C PHE A 184 -23.88 -5.92 -12.05
N LYS A 185 -25.17 -5.77 -12.37
CA LYS A 185 -26.13 -6.88 -12.26
C LYS A 185 -25.95 -7.92 -13.38
N GLU A 186 -25.57 -7.49 -14.56
CA GLU A 186 -25.32 -8.34 -15.72
C GLU A 186 -23.96 -9.03 -15.62
N HIS A 187 -22.97 -8.40 -14.94
CA HIS A 187 -21.60 -8.84 -14.80
C HIS A 187 -21.17 -8.97 -13.32
N PRO A 188 -21.74 -9.92 -12.56
CA PRO A 188 -21.40 -10.10 -11.14
C PRO A 188 -19.93 -10.49 -10.93
N GLU A 189 -19.26 -11.02 -11.96
CA GLU A 189 -17.84 -11.39 -11.98
C GLU A 189 -16.88 -10.20 -12.19
N PHE A 190 -17.40 -9.02 -12.51
CA PHE A 190 -16.59 -7.85 -12.89
C PHE A 190 -15.62 -7.39 -11.79
N ILE A 191 -16.05 -7.43 -10.52
CA ILE A 191 -15.21 -7.05 -9.37
C ILE A 191 -14.90 -8.29 -8.55
N GLN A 192 -13.62 -8.57 -8.38
CA GLN A 192 -13.13 -9.66 -7.57
C GLN A 192 -12.34 -9.12 -6.36
N PRO A 193 -12.60 -9.62 -5.13
CA PRO A 193 -13.60 -10.63 -4.77
C PRO A 193 -15.04 -10.07 -4.73
N ASP A 194 -16.03 -10.95 -4.85
CA ASP A 194 -17.46 -10.63 -4.99
C ASP A 194 -17.99 -9.67 -3.90
N GLY A 195 -17.48 -9.76 -2.67
CA GLY A 195 -17.88 -8.89 -1.58
C GLY A 195 -17.63 -7.40 -1.84
N ARG A 196 -16.66 -7.06 -2.70
CA ARG A 196 -16.29 -5.68 -3.04
C ARG A 196 -17.32 -5.01 -3.94
N MET A 197 -17.98 -5.75 -4.81
CA MET A 197 -19.08 -5.20 -5.62
C MET A 197 -20.25 -4.73 -4.74
N ASN A 198 -20.62 -5.53 -3.74
CA ASN A 198 -21.66 -5.14 -2.79
C ASN A 198 -21.31 -3.91 -1.97
N GLU A 199 -20.02 -3.76 -1.61
CA GLU A 199 -19.51 -2.56 -0.94
C GLU A 199 -19.71 -1.31 -1.81
N MET A 200 -19.34 -1.38 -3.10
CA MET A 200 -19.50 -0.26 -4.04
C MET A 200 -20.96 0.10 -4.27
N LEU A 201 -21.83 -0.90 -4.45
CA LEU A 201 -23.26 -0.69 -4.62
C LEU A 201 -23.87 0.03 -3.42
N LYS A 202 -23.67 -0.50 -2.20
CA LYS A 202 -24.31 0.00 -0.98
C LYS A 202 -23.79 1.34 -0.51
N ASN A 203 -22.47 1.54 -0.61
CA ASN A 203 -21.83 2.72 -0.01
C ASN A 203 -21.80 3.93 -0.95
N PHE A 204 -21.81 3.71 -2.28
CA PHE A 204 -21.60 4.78 -3.24
C PHE A 204 -22.74 4.93 -4.27
N ILE A 205 -23.32 3.83 -4.77
CA ILE A 205 -24.29 3.90 -5.86
C ILE A 205 -25.73 4.02 -5.33
N GLU A 206 -26.15 3.19 -4.37
CA GLU A 206 -27.51 3.22 -3.80
C GLU A 206 -27.86 4.54 -3.09
N PRO A 207 -26.93 5.23 -2.38
CA PRO A 207 -27.20 6.54 -1.82
C PRO A 207 -27.39 7.64 -2.87
N GLY A 208 -27.01 7.39 -4.13
CA GLY A 208 -26.96 8.32 -5.25
C GLY A 208 -25.56 8.81 -5.54
N LEU A 209 -25.12 8.73 -6.80
CA LEU A 209 -23.85 9.28 -7.24
C LEU A 209 -23.95 10.80 -7.34
N GLU A 210 -23.03 11.48 -6.68
CA GLU A 210 -22.82 12.92 -6.83
C GLU A 210 -21.90 13.21 -8.03
N ASP A 211 -22.04 14.39 -8.63
CA ASP A 211 -21.17 14.82 -9.71
C ASP A 211 -19.76 15.07 -9.19
N LEU A 212 -18.76 14.66 -9.94
CA LEU A 212 -17.36 14.67 -9.54
C LEU A 212 -16.70 15.96 -9.99
N ALA A 213 -16.05 16.71 -9.07
CA ALA A 213 -15.15 17.81 -9.43
C ALA A 213 -13.93 17.25 -10.16
N VAL A 214 -13.71 17.69 -11.40
CA VAL A 214 -12.73 17.14 -12.35
C VAL A 214 -11.68 18.13 -12.81
N SER A 215 -11.60 19.29 -12.15
CA SER A 215 -10.52 20.24 -12.38
C SER A 215 -10.15 21.00 -11.10
N ARG A 216 -8.94 21.55 -11.08
CA ARG A 216 -8.38 22.31 -9.97
C ARG A 216 -7.74 23.60 -10.47
N THR A 217 -7.75 24.64 -9.60
CA THR A 217 -7.08 25.94 -9.84
C THR A 217 -6.01 26.26 -8.81
N THR A 218 -5.92 25.47 -7.74
CA THR A 218 -5.04 25.73 -6.58
C THR A 218 -3.58 25.35 -6.83
N PHE A 219 -3.29 24.53 -7.85
CA PHE A 219 -1.93 24.18 -8.28
C PHE A 219 -1.82 24.18 -9.82
N THR A 220 -0.60 24.08 -10.34
CA THR A 220 -0.34 24.24 -11.78
C THR A 220 0.28 23.02 -12.47
N TRP A 221 0.73 22.05 -11.69
CA TRP A 221 1.35 20.82 -12.20
C TRP A 221 0.32 19.77 -12.58
N GLY A 222 0.08 19.59 -13.87
CA GLY A 222 -0.88 18.67 -14.48
C GLY A 222 -1.35 19.10 -15.86
N VAL A 223 -2.21 18.32 -16.48
CA VAL A 223 -2.76 18.57 -17.82
C VAL A 223 -3.66 19.81 -17.79
N LYS A 224 -3.38 20.79 -18.63
CA LYS A 224 -4.20 21.99 -18.72
C LYS A 224 -5.48 21.75 -19.51
N VAL A 225 -6.59 22.33 -19.06
CA VAL A 225 -7.83 22.38 -19.83
C VAL A 225 -7.63 23.33 -21.02
N PRO A 226 -7.69 22.87 -22.28
CA PRO A 226 -7.36 23.71 -23.44
C PRO A 226 -8.23 24.96 -23.57
N SER A 227 -9.53 24.84 -23.35
CA SER A 227 -10.51 25.95 -23.43
C SER A 227 -10.45 26.90 -22.22
N ASP A 228 -9.85 26.47 -21.09
CA ASP A 228 -9.71 27.27 -19.86
C ASP A 228 -8.41 26.95 -19.11
N PRO A 229 -7.24 27.44 -19.56
CA PRO A 229 -5.92 27.03 -19.06
C PRO A 229 -5.61 27.41 -17.60
N LYS A 230 -6.49 28.15 -16.92
CA LYS A 230 -6.37 28.36 -15.46
C LYS A 230 -6.69 27.09 -14.67
N HIS A 231 -7.45 26.15 -15.28
CA HIS A 231 -7.76 24.85 -14.70
C HIS A 231 -6.75 23.78 -15.11
N VAL A 232 -6.44 22.91 -14.18
CA VAL A 232 -5.71 21.65 -14.37
C VAL A 232 -6.70 20.50 -14.25
N VAL A 233 -6.62 19.53 -15.15
CA VAL A 233 -7.45 18.33 -15.07
C VAL A 233 -7.17 17.58 -13.78
N TYR A 234 -8.21 17.11 -13.11
CA TYR A 234 -8.12 16.37 -11.87
C TYR A 234 -7.35 15.06 -12.07
N VAL A 235 -6.41 14.80 -11.16
CA VAL A 235 -5.43 13.71 -11.28
C VAL A 235 -6.05 12.35 -11.60
N TRP A 236 -7.23 12.02 -11.04
CA TRP A 236 -7.86 10.73 -11.30
C TRP A 236 -8.44 10.57 -12.70
N ILE A 237 -8.92 11.64 -13.35
CA ILE A 237 -9.30 11.55 -14.78
C ILE A 237 -8.05 11.34 -15.63
N ASP A 238 -7.01 12.12 -15.38
CA ASP A 238 -5.71 11.99 -16.01
C ASP A 238 -5.17 10.57 -15.84
N ALA A 239 -5.06 10.10 -14.59
CA ALA A 239 -4.54 8.79 -14.27
C ALA A 239 -5.32 7.64 -14.93
N LEU A 240 -6.67 7.64 -14.89
CA LEU A 240 -7.46 6.52 -15.41
C LEU A 240 -7.38 6.37 -16.94
N ILE A 241 -7.24 7.47 -17.69
CA ILE A 241 -7.13 7.43 -19.16
C ILE A 241 -5.81 6.76 -19.63
N ASN A 242 -4.81 6.59 -18.73
CA ASN A 242 -3.57 5.90 -19.07
C ASN A 242 -3.79 4.52 -19.69
N TYR A 243 -4.80 3.79 -19.22
CA TYR A 243 -5.07 2.42 -19.63
C TYR A 243 -5.39 2.29 -21.14
N ILE A 244 -5.96 3.31 -21.74
CA ILE A 244 -6.25 3.33 -23.19
C ILE A 244 -5.20 4.09 -23.99
N THR A 245 -4.62 5.17 -23.45
CA THR A 245 -3.58 5.92 -24.14
C THR A 245 -2.31 5.10 -24.34
N ALA A 246 -1.98 4.24 -23.37
CA ALA A 246 -0.86 3.30 -23.50
C ALA A 246 -0.99 2.34 -24.68
N LEU A 247 -2.22 2.00 -25.08
CA LEU A 247 -2.52 1.17 -26.23
C LEU A 247 -2.59 1.96 -27.54
N GLY A 248 -2.60 3.30 -27.52
CA GLY A 248 -2.65 4.17 -28.70
C GLY A 248 -4.00 4.85 -28.95
N TYR A 249 -4.95 4.79 -28.01
CA TYR A 249 -6.21 5.53 -28.13
C TYR A 249 -5.97 7.03 -28.31
N GLY A 250 -6.69 7.64 -29.27
CA GLY A 250 -6.58 9.07 -29.57
C GLY A 250 -5.30 9.49 -30.29
N GLN A 251 -4.46 8.56 -30.72
CA GLN A 251 -3.26 8.81 -31.51
C GLN A 251 -3.55 8.55 -33.00
N ASP A 252 -2.72 9.14 -33.89
CA ASP A 252 -2.90 9.00 -35.35
C ASP A 252 -2.79 7.53 -35.83
N GLU A 253 -1.95 6.74 -35.15
CA GLU A 253 -1.89 5.30 -35.31
C GLU A 253 -2.47 4.67 -34.05
N HIS A 254 -3.61 3.98 -34.15
CA HIS A 254 -4.32 3.38 -33.03
C HIS A 254 -3.51 2.28 -32.31
N GLY A 255 -2.36 1.90 -32.86
CA GLY A 255 -1.42 0.99 -32.23
C GLY A 255 -2.07 -0.34 -31.81
N ASN A 256 -1.94 -0.66 -30.53
CA ASN A 256 -2.49 -1.88 -29.94
C ASN A 256 -3.94 -1.72 -29.44
N PHE A 257 -4.54 -0.51 -29.54
CA PHE A 257 -5.87 -0.26 -28.98
C PHE A 257 -6.93 -1.16 -29.62
N ASP A 258 -6.99 -1.21 -30.93
CA ASP A 258 -7.98 -2.03 -31.65
C ASP A 258 -7.78 -3.53 -31.44
N LEU A 259 -6.57 -3.96 -31.03
CA LEU A 259 -6.25 -5.37 -30.78
C LEU A 259 -6.60 -5.78 -29.33
N PHE A 260 -6.25 -4.97 -28.34
CA PHE A 260 -6.32 -5.36 -26.94
C PHE A 260 -7.55 -4.77 -26.19
N TRP A 261 -8.12 -3.64 -26.68
CA TRP A 261 -9.27 -3.02 -26.01
C TRP A 261 -10.59 -3.45 -26.65
N GLN A 262 -10.88 -4.74 -26.55
CA GLN A 262 -12.12 -5.36 -27.01
C GLN A 262 -12.78 -6.09 -25.84
N ASN A 263 -14.11 -6.30 -25.93
CA ASN A 263 -14.87 -7.02 -24.90
C ASN A 263 -15.68 -8.13 -25.56
N ASP A 264 -15.05 -9.26 -25.83
CA ASP A 264 -15.65 -10.50 -26.29
C ASP A 264 -14.92 -11.73 -25.68
N GLU A 265 -15.35 -12.93 -26.06
CA GLU A 265 -14.82 -14.19 -25.50
C GLU A 265 -13.32 -14.48 -25.78
N ASN A 266 -12.70 -13.74 -26.72
CA ASN A 266 -11.29 -13.90 -27.08
C ASN A 266 -10.39 -12.82 -26.47
N HIS A 267 -10.97 -11.81 -25.82
CA HIS A 267 -10.26 -10.65 -25.31
C HIS A 267 -10.51 -10.51 -23.79
N GLU A 268 -9.46 -10.56 -23.01
CA GLU A 268 -9.52 -10.41 -21.56
C GLU A 268 -8.74 -9.15 -21.12
N ILE A 269 -9.41 -8.23 -20.41
CA ILE A 269 -8.83 -7.00 -19.87
C ILE A 269 -8.94 -7.04 -18.36
N ILE A 270 -7.81 -7.11 -17.66
CA ILE A 270 -7.76 -7.14 -16.19
C ILE A 270 -7.02 -5.93 -15.65
N HIS A 271 -7.65 -5.17 -14.76
CA HIS A 271 -6.98 -4.22 -13.90
C HIS A 271 -6.75 -4.83 -12.51
N MET A 272 -5.47 -5.01 -12.13
CA MET A 272 -5.06 -5.43 -10.79
C MET A 272 -4.82 -4.19 -9.94
N ILE A 273 -5.56 -4.03 -8.85
CA ILE A 273 -5.54 -2.79 -8.04
C ILE A 273 -5.53 -3.09 -6.54
N GLY A 274 -5.05 -2.15 -5.75
CA GLY A 274 -5.26 -2.15 -4.31
C GLY A 274 -6.73 -1.82 -3.96
N LYS A 275 -7.23 -2.39 -2.88
CA LYS A 275 -8.62 -2.15 -2.43
C LYS A 275 -8.93 -0.68 -2.11
N ASP A 276 -7.92 0.13 -1.81
CA ASP A 276 -7.98 1.56 -1.51
C ASP A 276 -8.41 2.41 -2.70
N ILE A 277 -8.09 1.99 -3.91
CA ILE A 277 -8.44 2.70 -5.15
C ILE A 277 -9.58 2.05 -5.93
N LEU A 278 -10.28 1.11 -5.30
CA LEU A 278 -11.37 0.37 -5.97
C LEU A 278 -12.50 1.30 -6.46
N ARG A 279 -12.88 2.31 -5.68
CA ARG A 279 -13.94 3.25 -6.06
C ARG A 279 -13.65 3.94 -7.39
N PHE A 280 -12.42 4.39 -7.61
CA PHE A 280 -12.02 5.07 -8.84
C PHE A 280 -12.09 4.14 -10.05
N HIS A 281 -11.68 2.88 -9.89
CA HIS A 281 -11.64 1.89 -10.98
C HIS A 281 -12.99 1.20 -11.24
N SER A 282 -13.87 1.13 -10.24
CA SER A 282 -15.16 0.46 -10.39
C SER A 282 -16.32 1.42 -10.70
N ILE A 283 -16.19 2.70 -10.36
CA ILE A 283 -17.21 3.71 -10.58
C ILE A 283 -16.75 4.73 -11.63
N TYR A 284 -15.67 5.46 -11.38
CA TYR A 284 -15.26 6.57 -12.26
C TYR A 284 -14.79 6.06 -13.61
N TRP A 285 -13.91 5.05 -13.64
CA TRP A 285 -13.37 4.50 -14.88
C TRP A 285 -14.44 3.91 -15.81
N PRO A 286 -15.34 3.02 -15.36
CA PRO A 286 -16.43 2.55 -16.19
C PRO A 286 -17.33 3.68 -16.72
N ILE A 287 -17.63 4.69 -15.89
CA ILE A 287 -18.46 5.83 -16.33
C ILE A 287 -17.76 6.67 -17.39
N ILE A 288 -16.45 6.94 -17.24
CA ILE A 288 -15.66 7.62 -18.29
C ILE A 288 -15.71 6.83 -19.60
N LEU A 289 -15.50 5.52 -19.55
CA LEU A 289 -15.60 4.66 -20.74
C LEU A 289 -17.00 4.67 -21.34
N MET A 290 -18.06 4.62 -20.54
CA MET A 290 -19.43 4.74 -20.99
C MET A 290 -19.72 6.07 -21.68
N ALA A 291 -19.16 7.18 -21.18
CA ALA A 291 -19.30 8.51 -21.77
C ALA A 291 -18.52 8.64 -23.10
N LEU A 292 -17.47 7.85 -23.26
CA LEU A 292 -16.68 7.77 -24.48
C LEU A 292 -17.18 6.72 -25.48
N ASP A 293 -18.27 6.00 -25.15
CA ASP A 293 -18.79 4.87 -25.95
C ASP A 293 -17.73 3.77 -26.19
N LEU A 294 -16.91 3.48 -25.19
CA LEU A 294 -15.86 2.45 -25.24
C LEU A 294 -16.28 1.19 -24.46
N PRO A 295 -15.78 0.01 -24.86
CA PRO A 295 -15.94 -1.21 -24.10
C PRO A 295 -15.40 -1.08 -22.66
N LEU A 296 -16.02 -1.80 -21.71
CA LEU A 296 -15.53 -1.85 -20.34
C LEU A 296 -14.52 -3.00 -20.17
N PRO A 297 -13.60 -2.91 -19.19
CA PRO A 297 -12.72 -4.02 -18.83
C PRO A 297 -13.52 -5.27 -18.49
N THR A 298 -12.92 -6.45 -18.65
CA THR A 298 -13.59 -7.71 -18.30
C THR A 298 -13.58 -7.95 -16.79
N ARG A 299 -12.53 -7.50 -16.07
CA ARG A 299 -12.39 -7.74 -14.64
C ARG A 299 -11.54 -6.68 -13.92
N LEU A 300 -12.00 -6.33 -12.72
CA LEU A 300 -11.22 -5.61 -11.71
C LEU A 300 -10.86 -6.57 -10.58
N VAL A 301 -9.59 -6.73 -10.30
CA VAL A 301 -9.10 -7.57 -9.21
C VAL A 301 -8.56 -6.68 -8.10
N ALA A 302 -9.33 -6.55 -7.02
CA ALA A 302 -8.97 -5.72 -5.86
C ALA A 302 -8.29 -6.56 -4.79
N HIS A 303 -6.96 -6.43 -4.68
CA HIS A 303 -6.21 -7.16 -3.67
C HIS A 303 -6.16 -6.40 -2.32
N GLY A 304 -5.91 -7.15 -1.24
CA GLY A 304 -5.66 -6.60 0.10
C GLY A 304 -4.25 -6.02 0.25
N TRP A 305 -3.92 -5.59 1.46
CA TRP A 305 -2.62 -5.02 1.78
C TRP A 305 -1.71 -6.01 2.49
N PHE A 306 -0.41 -5.90 2.25
CA PHE A 306 0.56 -6.39 3.22
C PHE A 306 0.64 -5.40 4.38
N VAL A 307 0.30 -5.89 5.56
CA VAL A 307 0.37 -5.15 6.82
C VAL A 307 1.44 -5.75 7.72
N MET A 308 1.90 -4.99 8.68
CA MET A 308 2.78 -5.43 9.74
C MET A 308 1.97 -5.79 10.98
N LYS A 309 2.56 -6.46 11.98
CA LYS A 309 1.89 -6.76 13.25
C LYS A 309 1.32 -5.52 13.95
N ASP A 310 1.95 -4.37 13.74
CA ASP A 310 1.58 -3.05 14.28
C ASP A 310 0.75 -2.20 13.32
N GLY A 311 0.19 -2.80 12.26
CA GLY A 311 -0.69 -2.16 11.29
C GLY A 311 -0.04 -1.83 9.95
N LYS A 312 -0.48 -0.75 9.28
CA LYS A 312 0.05 -0.33 7.98
C LYS A 312 1.54 -0.01 8.05
N MET A 313 2.27 -0.30 6.96
CA MET A 313 3.65 0.14 6.79
C MET A 313 3.74 1.66 6.77
N ALA A 314 4.62 2.22 7.59
CA ALA A 314 4.91 3.64 7.62
C ALA A 314 6.38 3.90 7.92
N LYS A 315 7.00 4.83 7.19
CA LYS A 315 8.42 5.19 7.41
C LYS A 315 8.66 5.68 8.84
N SER A 316 7.72 6.45 9.39
CA SER A 316 7.79 6.94 10.77
C SER A 316 7.78 5.84 11.83
N LYS A 317 7.20 4.67 11.52
CA LYS A 317 7.19 3.51 12.41
C LYS A 317 8.43 2.63 12.24
N GLY A 318 9.23 2.81 11.16
CA GLY A 318 10.35 1.95 10.81
C GLY A 318 9.95 0.49 10.58
N ASN A 319 8.79 0.27 10.01
CA ASN A 319 8.24 -1.05 9.72
C ASN A 319 8.04 -1.28 8.20
N VAL A 320 8.71 -0.48 7.37
CA VAL A 320 8.64 -0.62 5.91
C VAL A 320 9.65 -1.63 5.43
N ILE A 321 9.21 -2.53 4.53
CA ILE A 321 10.05 -3.52 3.90
C ILE A 321 10.21 -3.16 2.42
N TYR A 322 11.46 -3.03 2.02
CA TYR A 322 11.81 -2.77 0.63
C TYR A 322 12.23 -4.06 -0.06
N PRO A 323 11.73 -4.32 -1.28
CA PRO A 323 12.03 -5.56 -2.01
C PRO A 323 13.51 -5.81 -2.20
N GLU A 324 14.31 -4.75 -2.42
CA GLU A 324 15.74 -4.83 -2.72
C GLU A 324 16.52 -5.58 -1.63
N MET A 325 16.23 -5.30 -0.36
CA MET A 325 16.93 -5.97 0.74
C MET A 325 16.67 -7.47 0.79
N LEU A 326 15.44 -7.89 0.40
CA LEU A 326 15.08 -9.31 0.36
C LEU A 326 15.70 -10.00 -0.86
N VAL A 327 15.68 -9.34 -2.03
CA VAL A 327 16.30 -9.87 -3.26
C VAL A 327 17.82 -10.00 -3.11
N GLU A 328 18.47 -9.00 -2.52
CA GLU A 328 19.92 -9.01 -2.31
C GLU A 328 20.37 -10.15 -1.39
N ARG A 329 19.61 -10.42 -0.32
CA ARG A 329 19.99 -11.44 0.68
C ARG A 329 19.55 -12.85 0.31
N PHE A 330 18.33 -13.00 -0.25
CA PHE A 330 17.67 -14.30 -0.43
C PHE A 330 17.48 -14.69 -1.91
N GLY A 331 17.70 -13.77 -2.83
CA GLY A 331 17.38 -13.94 -4.24
C GLY A 331 15.94 -13.54 -4.59
N LEU A 332 15.68 -13.43 -5.89
CA LEU A 332 14.37 -12.98 -6.41
C LEU A 332 13.26 -14.00 -6.23
N ASP A 333 13.51 -15.27 -6.57
CA ASP A 333 12.49 -16.31 -6.57
C ASP A 333 11.83 -16.55 -5.19
N PRO A 334 12.58 -16.57 -4.06
CA PRO A 334 11.97 -16.63 -2.73
C PRO A 334 11.01 -15.46 -2.43
N LEU A 335 11.35 -14.24 -2.87
CA LEU A 335 10.46 -13.10 -2.69
C LEU A 335 9.18 -13.24 -3.53
N ARG A 336 9.31 -13.57 -4.82
CA ARG A 336 8.16 -13.78 -5.71
C ARG A 336 7.25 -14.89 -5.19
N TYR A 337 7.85 -16.01 -4.77
CA TYR A 337 7.12 -17.13 -4.16
C TYR A 337 6.36 -16.69 -2.91
N TYR A 338 7.04 -16.05 -1.97
CA TYR A 338 6.44 -15.60 -0.72
C TYR A 338 5.25 -14.67 -0.94
N LEU A 339 5.41 -13.66 -1.81
CA LEU A 339 4.35 -12.71 -2.09
C LEU A 339 3.11 -13.37 -2.70
N MET A 340 3.30 -14.31 -3.63
CA MET A 340 2.19 -15.01 -4.28
C MET A 340 1.58 -16.12 -3.41
N ARG A 341 2.35 -16.64 -2.45
CA ARG A 341 1.94 -17.73 -1.55
C ARG A 341 1.16 -17.24 -0.33
N SER A 342 1.49 -16.04 0.17
CA SER A 342 1.07 -15.58 1.50
C SER A 342 -0.19 -14.74 1.52
N LEU A 343 -0.63 -14.20 0.38
CA LEU A 343 -1.73 -13.26 0.32
C LEU A 343 -2.86 -13.77 -0.59
N PRO A 344 -3.96 -14.28 -0.03
CA PRO A 344 -5.16 -14.55 -0.82
C PRO A 344 -5.71 -13.25 -1.41
N VAL A 345 -6.13 -13.28 -2.68
CA VAL A 345 -6.72 -12.12 -3.34
C VAL A 345 -7.92 -11.60 -2.55
N GLY A 346 -7.92 -10.30 -2.24
CA GLY A 346 -9.01 -9.62 -1.53
C GLY A 346 -8.89 -9.58 -0.01
N SER A 347 -7.95 -10.32 0.58
CA SER A 347 -7.67 -10.30 2.02
C SER A 347 -6.37 -9.58 2.33
N ASP A 348 -6.28 -8.95 3.50
CA ASP A 348 -5.01 -8.43 4.00
C ASP A 348 -4.14 -9.58 4.52
N GLY A 349 -2.84 -9.50 4.31
CA GLY A 349 -1.86 -10.46 4.83
C GLY A 349 -0.84 -9.77 5.71
N THR A 350 -0.37 -10.47 6.74
CA THR A 350 0.65 -9.94 7.64
C THR A 350 2.02 -10.49 7.24
N PHE A 351 2.96 -9.59 6.92
CA PHE A 351 4.36 -9.97 6.74
C PHE A 351 5.01 -10.15 8.11
N THR A 352 5.75 -11.27 8.25
CA THR A 352 6.66 -11.47 9.37
C THR A 352 7.97 -12.07 8.89
N PRO A 353 9.13 -11.62 9.42
CA PRO A 353 10.42 -12.22 9.09
C PRO A 353 10.46 -13.72 9.34
N GLU A 354 9.80 -14.17 10.43
CA GLU A 354 9.71 -15.57 10.82
C GLU A 354 9.01 -16.43 9.76
N ASP A 355 7.85 -15.97 9.24
CA ASP A 355 7.10 -16.70 8.19
C ASP A 355 7.88 -16.70 6.88
N TYR A 356 8.52 -15.58 6.52
CA TYR A 356 9.33 -15.48 5.31
C TYR A 356 10.48 -16.50 5.30
N VAL A 357 11.28 -16.53 6.35
CA VAL A 357 12.43 -17.46 6.44
C VAL A 357 11.96 -18.91 6.59
N ALA A 358 10.87 -19.14 7.33
CA ALA A 358 10.30 -20.49 7.51
C ALA A 358 9.84 -21.09 6.16
N ARG A 359 9.14 -20.31 5.30
CA ARG A 359 8.70 -20.80 3.98
C ARG A 359 9.87 -21.14 3.08
N ILE A 360 10.94 -20.36 3.08
CA ILE A 360 12.15 -20.67 2.32
C ILE A 360 12.74 -22.01 2.78
N ASN A 361 12.85 -22.22 4.09
CA ASN A 361 13.43 -23.44 4.63
C ASN A 361 12.57 -24.69 4.42
N TYR A 362 11.26 -24.59 4.70
CA TYR A 362 10.39 -25.74 4.67
C TYR A 362 9.87 -26.06 3.28
N GLU A 363 9.30 -25.05 2.59
CA GLU A 363 8.65 -25.28 1.31
C GLU A 363 9.69 -25.32 0.16
N LEU A 364 10.60 -24.35 0.09
CA LEU A 364 11.54 -24.26 -1.03
C LEU A 364 12.75 -25.17 -0.87
N ALA A 365 13.46 -25.09 0.25
CA ALA A 365 14.69 -25.88 0.43
C ALA A 365 14.41 -27.34 0.78
N ASN A 366 13.48 -27.60 1.72
CA ASN A 366 13.22 -28.97 2.18
C ASN A 366 12.31 -29.74 1.23
N ASP A 367 11.15 -29.21 0.85
CA ASP A 367 10.21 -29.98 0.03
C ASP A 367 10.66 -30.05 -1.42
N LEU A 368 10.88 -28.93 -2.10
CA LEU A 368 11.25 -28.89 -3.51
C LEU A 368 12.74 -29.15 -3.74
N GLY A 369 13.61 -28.45 -3.02
CA GLY A 369 15.07 -28.55 -3.20
C GLY A 369 15.60 -29.96 -2.89
N ASN A 370 15.09 -30.57 -1.83
CA ASN A 370 15.50 -31.93 -1.44
C ASN A 370 14.96 -32.98 -2.44
N LEU A 371 13.72 -32.81 -2.95
CA LEU A 371 13.18 -33.68 -3.98
C LEU A 371 14.09 -33.73 -5.23
N LEU A 372 14.48 -32.54 -5.73
CA LEU A 372 15.38 -32.45 -6.89
C LEU A 372 16.73 -33.11 -6.61
N ASN A 373 17.37 -32.78 -5.49
CA ASN A 373 18.68 -33.31 -5.12
C ASN A 373 18.66 -34.84 -4.98
N ARG A 374 17.64 -35.39 -4.30
CA ARG A 374 17.49 -36.84 -4.15
C ARG A 374 17.28 -37.52 -5.49
N THR A 375 16.44 -36.98 -6.36
CA THR A 375 16.13 -37.56 -7.67
C THR A 375 17.38 -37.58 -8.55
N VAL A 376 18.09 -36.45 -8.72
CA VAL A 376 19.33 -36.39 -9.51
C VAL A 376 20.40 -37.33 -8.97
N ALA A 377 20.57 -37.39 -7.63
CA ALA A 377 21.53 -38.28 -7.00
C ALA A 377 21.21 -39.79 -7.24
N MET A 378 19.91 -40.17 -7.14
CA MET A 378 19.50 -41.54 -7.36
C MET A 378 19.63 -41.99 -8.84
N ILE A 379 19.27 -41.09 -9.79
CA ILE A 379 19.44 -41.36 -11.22
C ILE A 379 20.94 -41.55 -11.54
N ASN A 380 21.80 -40.68 -11.05
CA ASN A 380 23.26 -40.84 -11.22
C ASN A 380 23.76 -42.18 -10.62
N LYS A 381 23.34 -42.47 -9.41
CA LYS A 381 23.78 -43.66 -8.68
C LYS A 381 23.33 -44.97 -9.31
N TYR A 382 22.10 -45.03 -9.79
CA TYR A 382 21.48 -46.32 -10.23
C TYR A 382 21.53 -46.50 -11.75
N PHE A 383 21.54 -45.40 -12.52
CA PHE A 383 21.47 -45.41 -13.98
C PHE A 383 22.58 -44.58 -14.67
N GLY A 384 23.65 -44.22 -13.94
CA GLY A 384 24.78 -43.52 -14.52
C GLY A 384 24.42 -42.13 -15.09
N GLY A 385 23.37 -41.52 -14.57
CA GLY A 385 22.85 -40.24 -15.03
C GLY A 385 21.78 -40.32 -16.11
N GLN A 386 21.57 -41.45 -16.75
CA GLN A 386 20.55 -41.65 -17.79
C GLN A 386 19.18 -41.80 -17.15
N VAL A 387 18.21 -40.96 -17.54
CA VAL A 387 16.82 -41.15 -17.09
C VAL A 387 16.19 -42.31 -17.88
N PRO A 388 15.63 -43.35 -17.18
CA PRO A 388 14.92 -44.43 -17.84
C PRO A 388 13.69 -43.94 -18.61
N ALA A 389 13.26 -44.72 -19.63
CA ALA A 389 12.04 -44.41 -20.36
C ALA A 389 10.83 -44.42 -19.42
N TYR A 390 9.91 -43.50 -19.62
CA TYR A 390 8.66 -43.43 -18.87
C TYR A 390 7.73 -44.60 -19.27
N VAL A 391 7.32 -45.37 -18.30
CA VAL A 391 6.38 -46.49 -18.48
C VAL A 391 5.34 -46.44 -17.39
N GLU A 392 4.06 -46.48 -17.77
CA GLU A 392 2.93 -46.41 -16.83
C GLU A 392 2.67 -47.74 -16.10
N ASN A 393 2.14 -47.65 -14.88
CA ASN A 393 1.59 -48.75 -14.13
C ASN A 393 2.55 -49.96 -13.87
N VAL A 394 3.83 -49.67 -13.65
CA VAL A 394 4.85 -50.68 -13.29
C VAL A 394 4.84 -50.94 -11.81
N THR A 395 4.71 -49.90 -10.99
CA THR A 395 4.54 -50.05 -9.52
C THR A 395 3.08 -49.87 -9.13
N ASN A 396 2.71 -50.35 -7.92
CA ASN A 396 1.35 -50.17 -7.39
C ASN A 396 0.99 -48.70 -7.06
N PHE A 397 1.95 -47.76 -7.14
CA PHE A 397 1.80 -46.38 -6.76
C PHE A 397 1.78 -45.40 -7.95
N ASP A 398 2.13 -45.89 -9.15
CA ASP A 398 2.28 -45.06 -10.35
C ASP A 398 0.95 -44.43 -10.76
N ALA A 399 -0.13 -45.18 -10.79
CA ALA A 399 -1.45 -44.73 -11.17
C ALA A 399 -1.98 -43.62 -10.23
N ASP A 400 -1.72 -43.76 -8.91
CA ASP A 400 -2.12 -42.71 -7.95
C ASP A 400 -1.29 -41.46 -8.10
N LEU A 401 0.03 -41.59 -8.31
CA LEU A 401 0.88 -40.41 -8.61
C LEU A 401 0.42 -39.69 -9.89
N ALA A 402 0.20 -40.41 -10.98
CA ALA A 402 -0.24 -39.89 -12.25
C ALA A 402 -1.59 -39.17 -12.13
N LYS A 403 -2.53 -39.75 -11.39
CA LYS A 403 -3.83 -39.14 -11.10
C LYS A 403 -3.68 -37.84 -10.33
N VAL A 404 -2.90 -37.80 -9.24
CA VAL A 404 -2.68 -36.60 -8.44
C VAL A 404 -2.02 -35.51 -9.27
N VAL A 405 -1.04 -35.85 -10.12
CA VAL A 405 -0.39 -34.90 -11.01
C VAL A 405 -1.41 -34.30 -11.99
N ALA A 406 -2.22 -35.09 -12.66
CA ALA A 406 -3.21 -34.63 -13.64
C ALA A 406 -4.26 -33.70 -13.00
N GLU A 407 -4.85 -34.14 -11.87
CA GLU A 407 -5.86 -33.37 -11.13
C GLU A 407 -5.30 -32.00 -10.66
N ASN A 408 -4.03 -31.95 -10.24
CA ASN A 408 -3.44 -30.71 -9.77
C ASN A 408 -2.93 -29.80 -10.91
N ILE A 409 -2.63 -30.32 -12.09
CA ILE A 409 -2.43 -29.49 -13.30
C ILE A 409 -3.75 -28.76 -13.64
N GLU A 410 -4.88 -29.48 -13.67
CA GLU A 410 -6.19 -28.88 -13.92
C GLU A 410 -6.56 -27.83 -12.85
N GLU A 411 -6.36 -28.16 -11.56
CA GLU A 411 -6.62 -27.23 -10.47
C GLU A 411 -5.72 -25.99 -10.54
N PHE A 412 -4.43 -26.14 -10.91
CA PHE A 412 -3.53 -25.02 -11.14
C PHE A 412 -4.07 -24.05 -12.19
N HIS A 413 -4.47 -24.56 -13.36
CA HIS A 413 -5.03 -23.71 -14.42
C HIS A 413 -6.32 -23.01 -13.99
N LYS A 414 -7.19 -23.72 -13.29
CA LYS A 414 -8.43 -23.16 -12.74
C LYS A 414 -8.14 -22.01 -11.78
N GLN A 415 -7.19 -22.19 -10.84
CA GLN A 415 -6.86 -21.17 -9.87
C GLN A 415 -6.09 -19.97 -10.47
N MET A 416 -5.22 -20.21 -11.46
CA MET A 416 -4.58 -19.14 -12.21
C MET A 416 -5.59 -18.27 -12.96
N ASN A 417 -6.60 -18.87 -13.60
CA ASN A 417 -7.68 -18.13 -14.26
C ASN A 417 -8.61 -17.41 -13.27
N ALA A 418 -8.75 -17.94 -12.06
CA ALA A 418 -9.45 -17.29 -10.95
C ALA A 418 -8.63 -16.22 -10.23
N VAL A 419 -7.34 -16.03 -10.61
CA VAL A 419 -6.39 -15.13 -9.94
C VAL A 419 -6.19 -15.48 -8.46
N ASP A 420 -6.21 -16.77 -8.13
CA ASP A 420 -5.94 -17.29 -6.77
C ASP A 420 -4.57 -17.96 -6.70
N PHE A 421 -3.53 -17.15 -6.58
CA PHE A 421 -2.13 -17.61 -6.60
C PHE A 421 -1.79 -18.59 -5.45
N PRO A 422 -2.23 -18.35 -4.19
CA PRO A 422 -1.99 -19.30 -3.12
C PRO A 422 -2.54 -20.69 -3.43
N ARG A 423 -3.76 -20.79 -3.96
CA ARG A 423 -4.35 -22.09 -4.32
C ARG A 423 -3.72 -22.72 -5.56
N ALA A 424 -3.28 -21.88 -6.53
CA ALA A 424 -2.50 -22.38 -7.66
C ALA A 424 -1.18 -23.03 -7.18
N LEU A 425 -0.49 -22.38 -6.23
CA LEU A 425 0.71 -22.92 -5.60
C LEU A 425 0.42 -24.12 -4.69
N ASP A 426 -0.75 -24.21 -4.02
CA ASP A 426 -1.18 -25.41 -3.31
C ASP A 426 -1.23 -26.63 -4.24
N ALA A 427 -1.77 -26.46 -5.43
CA ALA A 427 -1.81 -27.54 -6.43
C ALA A 427 -0.40 -28.02 -6.80
N VAL A 428 0.55 -27.12 -6.98
CA VAL A 428 1.96 -27.49 -7.22
C VAL A 428 2.56 -28.22 -6.02
N TRP A 429 2.34 -27.73 -4.81
CA TRP A 429 2.88 -28.37 -3.59
C TRP A 429 2.24 -29.72 -3.29
N ASN A 430 0.98 -29.94 -3.72
CA ASN A 430 0.36 -31.28 -3.69
C ASN A 430 1.12 -32.29 -4.58
N ILE A 431 1.54 -31.86 -5.78
CA ILE A 431 2.39 -32.68 -6.66
C ILE A 431 3.74 -32.99 -5.98
N ILE A 432 4.41 -31.98 -5.43
CA ILE A 432 5.71 -32.13 -4.75
C ILE A 432 5.57 -33.08 -3.56
N SER A 433 4.55 -32.92 -2.70
CA SER A 433 4.30 -33.73 -1.53
C SER A 433 3.99 -35.18 -1.92
N ARG A 434 3.14 -35.37 -2.95
CA ARG A 434 2.82 -36.70 -3.46
C ARG A 434 4.06 -37.43 -4.04
N THR A 435 4.91 -36.65 -4.73
CA THR A 435 6.16 -37.21 -5.31
C THR A 435 7.18 -37.56 -4.23
N ASN A 436 7.32 -36.78 -3.17
CA ASN A 436 8.14 -37.11 -2.01
C ASN A 436 7.63 -38.40 -1.33
N LYS A 437 6.32 -38.49 -1.11
CA LYS A 437 5.69 -39.70 -0.54
C LYS A 437 5.90 -40.92 -1.44
N TYR A 438 5.85 -40.76 -2.76
CA TYR A 438 6.09 -41.86 -3.72
C TYR A 438 7.51 -42.44 -3.59
N ILE A 439 8.53 -41.59 -3.28
CA ILE A 439 9.89 -42.09 -2.99
C ILE A 439 9.87 -43.03 -1.76
N ASP A 440 9.16 -42.66 -0.71
CA ASP A 440 9.14 -43.44 0.54
C ASP A 440 8.33 -44.72 0.38
N GLU A 441 7.24 -44.71 -0.37
CA GLU A 441 6.39 -45.88 -0.67
C GLU A 441 7.09 -46.90 -1.57
N THR A 442 7.81 -46.43 -2.60
CA THR A 442 8.51 -47.30 -3.56
C THR A 442 9.86 -47.76 -3.06
N ALA A 443 10.44 -47.05 -2.06
CA ALA A 443 11.73 -47.36 -1.43
C ALA A 443 12.82 -47.73 -2.46
N PRO A 444 13.23 -46.85 -3.40
CA PRO A 444 14.13 -47.15 -4.50
C PRO A 444 15.48 -47.76 -4.06
N TRP A 445 15.93 -47.45 -2.84
CA TRP A 445 17.14 -48.04 -2.25
C TRP A 445 16.97 -49.57 -1.95
N VAL A 446 15.73 -50.06 -1.84
CA VAL A 446 15.43 -51.51 -1.71
C VAL A 446 15.40 -52.12 -3.10
N LEU A 447 14.74 -51.49 -4.07
CA LEU A 447 14.68 -51.93 -5.47
C LEU A 447 16.07 -51.98 -6.14
N ALA A 448 16.99 -51.19 -5.67
CA ALA A 448 18.38 -51.12 -6.18
C ALA A 448 19.28 -52.23 -5.71
N LYS A 449 18.85 -53.11 -4.75
CA LYS A 449 19.65 -54.26 -4.30
C LYS A 449 19.83 -55.30 -5.41
N GLU A 450 20.72 -56.27 -5.19
CA GLU A 450 21.10 -57.29 -6.18
C GLU A 450 19.91 -58.15 -6.61
N ASP A 451 19.03 -58.46 -5.65
CA ASP A 451 17.78 -59.22 -5.80
C ASP A 451 16.53 -58.34 -6.00
N GLY A 452 16.73 -57.01 -6.15
CA GLY A 452 15.66 -56.05 -6.30
C GLY A 452 15.09 -56.00 -7.73
N ASP A 453 13.90 -55.40 -7.86
CA ASP A 453 13.20 -55.24 -9.14
C ASP A 453 13.72 -54.00 -9.90
N LYS A 454 14.51 -54.29 -10.94
CA LYS A 454 15.15 -53.23 -11.75
C LYS A 454 14.16 -52.53 -12.68
N GLU A 455 13.07 -53.17 -13.09
CA GLU A 455 12.02 -52.58 -13.91
C GLU A 455 11.23 -51.55 -13.08
N GLN A 456 10.85 -51.91 -11.86
CA GLN A 456 10.23 -50.98 -10.94
C GLN A 456 11.17 -49.82 -10.58
N LEU A 457 12.46 -50.07 -10.34
CA LEU A 457 13.42 -49.01 -10.07
C LEU A 457 13.52 -48.00 -11.24
N ALA A 458 13.54 -48.51 -12.48
CA ALA A 458 13.57 -47.66 -13.67
C ALA A 458 12.30 -46.81 -13.77
N ALA A 459 11.13 -47.41 -13.58
CA ALA A 459 9.86 -46.67 -13.59
C ALA A 459 9.82 -45.58 -12.51
N VAL A 460 10.28 -45.90 -11.29
CA VAL A 460 10.35 -44.91 -10.19
C VAL A 460 11.21 -43.70 -10.59
N MET A 461 12.41 -43.91 -11.14
CA MET A 461 13.28 -42.81 -11.55
C MET A 461 12.67 -41.94 -12.67
N ALA A 462 12.01 -42.60 -13.63
CA ALA A 462 11.30 -41.88 -14.71
C ALA A 462 10.14 -41.05 -14.17
N HIS A 463 9.32 -41.59 -13.27
CA HIS A 463 8.19 -40.85 -12.65
C HIS A 463 8.68 -39.65 -11.81
N LEU A 464 9.77 -39.78 -11.07
CA LEU A 464 10.35 -38.69 -10.29
C LEU A 464 10.86 -37.54 -11.21
N ALA A 465 11.58 -37.89 -12.28
CA ALA A 465 12.05 -36.89 -13.24
C ALA A 465 10.88 -36.22 -13.98
N ALA A 466 9.85 -37.00 -14.36
CA ALA A 466 8.66 -36.47 -15.00
C ALA A 466 7.86 -35.54 -14.09
N SER A 467 7.69 -35.90 -12.81
CA SER A 467 7.03 -35.03 -11.83
C SER A 467 7.77 -33.71 -11.63
N LEU A 468 9.09 -33.75 -11.52
CA LEU A 468 9.92 -32.52 -11.40
C LEU A 468 9.85 -31.64 -12.66
N ARG A 469 9.77 -32.23 -13.85
CA ARG A 469 9.53 -31.50 -15.09
C ARG A 469 8.18 -30.77 -15.04
N VAL A 470 7.11 -31.45 -14.63
CA VAL A 470 5.79 -30.84 -14.46
C VAL A 470 5.86 -29.67 -13.47
N VAL A 471 6.46 -29.89 -12.30
CA VAL A 471 6.63 -28.85 -11.29
C VAL A 471 7.40 -27.64 -11.86
N ALA A 472 8.50 -27.88 -12.60
CA ALA A 472 9.27 -26.79 -13.20
C ALA A 472 8.43 -25.94 -14.16
N HIS A 473 7.56 -26.56 -14.98
CA HIS A 473 6.67 -25.80 -15.86
C HIS A 473 5.65 -24.99 -15.09
N LEU A 474 5.02 -25.56 -14.06
CA LEU A 474 3.97 -24.89 -13.27
C LEU A 474 4.52 -23.71 -12.45
N ILE A 475 5.75 -23.82 -11.91
CA ILE A 475 6.34 -22.72 -11.13
C ILE A 475 7.00 -21.65 -11.96
N GLN A 476 7.17 -21.84 -13.27
CA GLN A 476 7.90 -20.92 -14.14
C GLN A 476 7.37 -19.48 -14.10
N PRO A 477 6.06 -19.19 -14.11
CA PRO A 477 5.56 -17.83 -13.98
C PRO A 477 5.93 -17.14 -12.67
N PHE A 478 6.14 -17.93 -11.60
CA PHE A 478 6.44 -17.45 -10.26
C PHE A 478 7.93 -17.34 -9.97
N MET A 479 8.72 -18.38 -10.34
CA MET A 479 10.12 -18.58 -9.95
C MET A 479 10.95 -19.00 -11.17
N MET A 480 11.29 -18.03 -12.01
CA MET A 480 11.93 -18.30 -13.31
C MET A 480 13.30 -18.96 -13.17
N THR A 481 14.13 -18.45 -12.26
CA THR A 481 15.49 -18.99 -12.03
C THR A 481 15.45 -20.40 -11.49
N THR A 482 14.55 -20.68 -10.56
CA THR A 482 14.35 -22.00 -9.96
C THR A 482 13.85 -23.02 -10.99
N SER A 483 12.86 -22.62 -11.78
CA SER A 483 12.31 -23.44 -12.86
C SER A 483 13.38 -23.82 -13.88
N ASN A 484 14.16 -22.85 -14.35
CA ASN A 484 15.29 -23.08 -15.25
C ASN A 484 16.34 -24.01 -14.63
N ALA A 485 16.69 -23.80 -13.35
CA ALA A 485 17.66 -24.66 -12.65
C ALA A 485 17.20 -26.11 -12.49
N ILE A 486 15.90 -26.35 -12.29
CA ILE A 486 15.34 -27.71 -12.26
C ILE A 486 15.46 -28.35 -13.65
N MET A 487 15.06 -27.65 -14.72
CA MET A 487 15.14 -28.16 -16.08
C MET A 487 16.60 -28.46 -16.48
N GLU A 488 17.54 -27.56 -16.16
CA GLU A 488 18.97 -27.75 -16.42
C GLU A 488 19.51 -28.98 -15.69
N GLN A 489 19.18 -29.16 -14.40
CA GLN A 489 19.65 -30.30 -13.63
C GLN A 489 19.05 -31.61 -14.10
N LEU A 490 17.83 -31.58 -14.65
CA LEU A 490 17.21 -32.74 -15.30
C LEU A 490 17.76 -33.02 -16.72
N GLY A 491 18.61 -32.12 -17.26
CA GLY A 491 19.11 -32.25 -18.64
C GLY A 491 18.05 -31.91 -19.70
N LEU A 492 17.07 -31.09 -19.36
CA LEU A 492 15.97 -30.68 -20.22
C LEU A 492 16.10 -29.20 -20.58
N PRO A 493 16.87 -28.83 -21.61
CA PRO A 493 16.92 -27.44 -22.06
C PRO A 493 15.64 -27.08 -22.82
N GLY A 494 15.19 -25.85 -22.73
CA GLY A 494 14.30 -25.29 -23.71
C GLY A 494 13.00 -24.67 -23.20
N ALA A 495 12.02 -24.64 -24.09
CA ALA A 495 10.77 -23.93 -23.90
C ALA A 495 9.87 -24.59 -22.86
N PHE A 496 9.20 -23.73 -22.10
CA PHE A 496 8.13 -24.15 -21.19
C PHE A 496 6.80 -24.15 -21.97
N ASP A 497 6.02 -25.21 -21.82
CA ASP A 497 4.68 -25.35 -22.40
C ASP A 497 3.71 -25.78 -21.26
N LEU A 498 2.66 -24.98 -21.07
CA LEU A 498 1.62 -25.29 -20.10
C LEU A 498 0.35 -25.82 -20.74
N GLU A 499 0.16 -25.65 -22.03
CA GLU A 499 -1.07 -26.05 -22.72
C GLU A 499 -1.19 -27.56 -22.84
N ASN A 500 -0.05 -28.24 -23.10
CA ASN A 500 0.00 -29.67 -23.30
C ASN A 500 0.81 -30.39 -22.22
N LEU A 501 0.81 -29.88 -21.01
CA LEU A 501 1.60 -30.41 -19.92
C LEU A 501 0.98 -31.69 -19.34
N GLU A 502 1.72 -32.79 -19.40
CA GLU A 502 1.32 -34.05 -18.81
C GLU A 502 2.52 -34.84 -18.25
N LEU A 503 2.29 -35.76 -17.33
CA LEU A 503 3.35 -36.57 -16.71
C LEU A 503 4.07 -37.43 -17.74
N SER A 504 3.32 -38.09 -18.63
CA SER A 504 3.81 -38.98 -19.69
C SER A 504 4.67 -38.27 -20.75
N GLY A 505 4.59 -36.96 -20.86
CA GLY A 505 5.34 -36.17 -21.84
C GLY A 505 6.83 -35.98 -21.51
N PHE A 506 7.45 -36.80 -20.68
CA PHE A 506 8.88 -36.75 -20.41
C PHE A 506 9.69 -37.26 -21.61
N PRO A 507 10.70 -36.49 -22.13
CA PRO A 507 11.46 -36.91 -23.32
C PRO A 507 12.32 -38.14 -23.07
N GLU A 508 12.56 -38.92 -24.11
CA GLU A 508 13.50 -40.08 -24.08
C GLU A 508 14.97 -39.57 -24.19
N ASN A 509 15.89 -40.45 -23.78
CA ASN A 509 17.35 -40.23 -23.89
C ASN A 509 17.89 -39.02 -23.17
N VAL A 510 17.28 -38.68 -22.05
CA VAL A 510 17.68 -37.53 -21.22
C VAL A 510 18.76 -37.96 -20.20
N THR A 511 19.76 -37.14 -20.02
CA THR A 511 20.84 -37.35 -19.02
C THR A 511 20.86 -36.20 -18.03
N VAL A 512 20.69 -36.50 -16.75
CA VAL A 512 20.75 -35.48 -15.69
C VAL A 512 22.20 -35.02 -15.48
N VAL A 513 22.38 -33.84 -14.87
CA VAL A 513 23.72 -33.36 -14.51
C VAL A 513 24.45 -34.39 -13.63
N SER A 514 25.76 -34.51 -13.79
CA SER A 514 26.57 -35.48 -13.04
C SER A 514 26.59 -35.23 -11.52
N LYS A 515 26.35 -34.01 -11.10
CA LYS A 515 26.24 -33.60 -9.72
C LYS A 515 25.20 -32.51 -9.58
N GLY A 516 24.15 -32.79 -8.82
CA GLY A 516 23.14 -31.79 -8.47
C GLY A 516 23.69 -30.67 -7.59
N THR A 517 23.16 -29.48 -7.77
CA THR A 517 23.43 -28.31 -6.91
C THR A 517 22.15 -27.93 -6.18
N PRO A 518 22.22 -27.61 -4.88
CA PRO A 518 21.05 -27.09 -4.15
C PRO A 518 20.51 -25.83 -4.83
N ILE A 519 19.20 -25.83 -5.12
CA ILE A 519 18.54 -24.64 -5.69
C ILE A 519 18.18 -23.59 -4.62
N PHE A 520 18.05 -24.03 -3.38
CA PHE A 520 17.90 -23.15 -2.22
C PHE A 520 18.82 -23.60 -1.10
N PRO A 521 19.58 -22.68 -0.48
CA PRO A 521 20.35 -23.00 0.71
C PRO A 521 19.42 -23.15 1.92
N ARG A 522 19.83 -23.93 2.91
CA ARG A 522 19.16 -23.93 4.21
C ARG A 522 19.65 -22.71 5.00
N LEU A 523 18.70 -21.91 5.47
CA LEU A 523 18.95 -20.65 6.18
C LEU A 523 18.99 -20.89 7.69
N ASP A 524 19.85 -20.14 8.39
CA ASP A 524 19.80 -20.02 9.85
C ASP A 524 18.65 -19.07 10.23
N MET A 525 17.65 -19.59 10.94
CA MET A 525 16.42 -18.84 11.25
C MET A 525 16.71 -17.57 12.07
N ASP A 526 17.55 -17.68 13.10
CA ASP A 526 17.79 -16.59 14.02
C ASP A 526 18.62 -15.47 13.35
N GLU A 527 19.65 -15.86 12.57
CA GLU A 527 20.48 -14.92 11.81
C GLU A 527 19.64 -14.13 10.80
N GLU A 528 18.82 -14.83 10.00
CA GLU A 528 18.09 -14.18 8.91
C GLU A 528 16.90 -13.35 9.40
N ILE A 529 16.22 -13.77 10.47
CA ILE A 529 15.21 -12.95 11.14
C ILE A 529 15.83 -11.66 11.68
N ALA A 530 16.99 -11.77 12.36
CA ALA A 530 17.69 -10.60 12.88
C ALA A 530 18.14 -9.65 11.77
N TYR A 531 18.61 -10.19 10.62
CA TYR A 531 18.95 -9.39 9.45
C TYR A 531 17.75 -8.59 8.96
N ILE A 532 16.61 -9.23 8.68
CA ILE A 532 15.40 -8.56 8.18
C ILE A 532 14.95 -7.47 9.16
N GLN A 533 14.92 -7.77 10.46
CA GLN A 533 14.54 -6.81 11.50
C GLN A 533 15.49 -5.61 11.57
N SER A 534 16.81 -5.83 11.39
CA SER A 534 17.79 -4.76 11.36
C SER A 534 17.59 -3.81 10.19
N GLN A 535 17.27 -4.36 9.01
CA GLN A 535 17.01 -3.56 7.80
C GLN A 535 15.70 -2.76 7.91
N MET A 536 14.67 -3.33 8.49
CA MET A 536 13.42 -2.62 8.80
C MET A 536 13.69 -1.43 9.73
N ASN A 537 14.46 -1.64 10.78
CA ASN A 537 14.79 -0.60 11.76
C ASN A 537 15.76 0.48 11.23
N ALA A 538 16.56 0.18 10.20
CA ALA A 538 17.47 1.15 9.58
C ALA A 538 16.71 2.35 8.94
N GLY A 539 15.44 2.17 8.59
CA GLY A 539 14.56 3.25 8.10
C GLY A 539 13.86 4.06 9.21
N LYS A 540 13.99 3.66 10.47
CA LYS A 540 13.49 4.49 11.56
C LYS A 540 14.26 5.81 11.57
N PRO A 541 13.56 6.97 11.65
CA PRO A 541 14.25 8.16 12.14
C PRO A 541 14.95 7.72 13.43
N GLN A 542 16.25 7.85 13.48
CA GLN A 542 16.93 7.69 14.77
C GLN A 542 16.19 8.66 15.70
N GLU A 543 15.39 8.14 16.63
CA GLU A 543 15.07 8.90 17.82
C GLU A 543 16.46 9.34 18.31
N LYS A 544 16.77 10.63 18.15
CA LYS A 544 17.89 11.21 18.84
C LYS A 544 17.65 10.75 20.28
N GLU A 545 18.50 9.85 20.78
CA GLU A 545 18.55 9.63 22.21
C GLU A 545 18.66 11.02 22.80
N TRP A 546 17.58 11.42 23.42
CA TRP A 546 17.49 12.75 23.97
C TRP A 546 18.44 12.77 25.16
N ASN A 547 19.64 13.28 24.92
CA ASN A 547 20.57 13.54 26.00
C ASN A 547 20.16 14.89 26.63
N PRO A 548 19.56 14.88 27.83
CA PRO A 548 19.13 16.11 28.45
C PRO A 548 20.31 17.11 28.66
N GLU A 549 21.54 16.64 28.66
CA GLU A 549 22.75 17.46 28.81
C GLU A 549 23.14 18.20 27.53
N GLU A 550 22.60 17.80 26.35
CA GLU A 550 22.89 18.41 25.04
C GLU A 550 21.83 19.41 24.56
N VAL A 551 20.74 19.57 25.33
CA VAL A 551 19.67 20.53 24.99
C VAL A 551 20.02 21.90 25.57
N GLU A 552 20.54 22.78 24.72
CA GLU A 552 20.61 24.21 25.04
C GLU A 552 19.19 24.80 25.05
N LEU A 553 18.59 24.90 26.25
CA LEU A 553 17.34 25.64 26.43
C LEU A 553 17.66 27.13 26.37
N LYS A 554 17.07 27.84 25.41
CA LYS A 554 17.07 29.31 25.40
C LYS A 554 16.19 29.77 26.55
N SER A 555 16.76 30.05 27.69
CA SER A 555 16.09 30.61 28.85
C SER A 555 16.80 31.87 29.30
N GLU A 556 16.03 32.90 29.66
CA GLU A 556 16.55 34.13 30.27
C GLU A 556 16.96 33.94 31.74
N LYS A 557 16.66 32.80 32.33
CA LYS A 557 16.94 32.47 33.72
C LYS A 557 17.76 31.18 33.82
N ASP A 558 18.50 31.05 34.90
CA ASP A 558 19.24 29.83 35.23
C ASP A 558 18.30 28.61 35.30
N GLN A 559 18.78 27.48 34.86
CA GLN A 559 18.05 26.22 34.97
C GLN A 559 17.86 25.82 36.43
N ILE A 560 16.68 25.33 36.73
CA ILE A 560 16.35 24.80 38.06
C ILE A 560 16.12 23.28 37.97
N LYS A 561 16.33 22.57 39.10
CA LYS A 561 15.98 21.15 39.17
C LYS A 561 14.47 21.00 39.34
N PHE A 562 13.96 19.83 38.93
CA PHE A 562 12.54 19.51 39.12
C PHE A 562 12.10 19.66 40.60
N ASP A 563 12.93 19.22 41.54
CA ASP A 563 12.68 19.35 42.98
C ASP A 563 12.54 20.82 43.47
N ASP A 564 13.09 21.77 42.73
CA ASP A 564 12.94 23.19 43.04
C ASP A 564 11.63 23.74 42.51
N PHE A 565 11.19 23.26 41.32
CA PHE A 565 9.87 23.58 40.77
C PHE A 565 8.74 22.91 41.56
N ASP A 566 8.91 21.66 41.97
CA ASP A 566 7.94 20.88 42.77
C ASP A 566 7.61 21.51 44.12
N LYS A 567 8.45 22.42 44.60
CA LYS A 567 8.17 23.24 45.79
C LYS A 567 7.17 24.36 45.53
N VAL A 568 6.85 24.66 44.26
CA VAL A 568 5.94 25.76 43.90
C VAL A 568 4.54 25.21 43.73
N GLU A 569 3.62 25.64 44.59
CA GLU A 569 2.23 25.24 44.50
C GLU A 569 1.44 26.26 43.68
N ILE A 570 0.98 25.83 42.49
CA ILE A 570 0.11 26.63 41.64
C ILE A 570 -1.32 26.12 41.78
N ARG A 571 -2.29 27.03 42.02
CA ARG A 571 -3.70 26.69 42.15
C ARG A 571 -4.60 27.49 41.24
N VAL A 572 -5.77 26.93 41.01
CA VAL A 572 -6.88 27.63 40.36
C VAL A 572 -7.59 28.49 41.40
N ALA A 573 -7.72 29.79 41.11
CA ALA A 573 -8.40 30.72 42.01
C ALA A 573 -9.40 31.60 41.24
N GLU A 574 -10.65 31.66 41.74
CA GLU A 574 -11.70 32.51 41.15
C GLU A 574 -11.65 33.92 41.73
N VAL A 575 -11.68 34.92 40.89
CA VAL A 575 -11.74 36.33 41.26
C VAL A 575 -13.13 36.65 41.81
N LYS A 576 -13.25 36.87 43.11
CA LYS A 576 -14.49 37.32 43.77
C LYS A 576 -14.65 38.83 43.71
N GLU A 577 -13.59 39.54 43.98
CA GLU A 577 -13.55 41.01 43.95
C GLU A 577 -12.19 41.48 43.43
N VAL A 578 -12.18 42.60 42.73
CA VAL A 578 -10.96 43.30 42.32
C VAL A 578 -11.19 44.80 42.39
N GLU A 579 -10.21 45.53 42.90
CA GLU A 579 -10.27 46.99 42.99
C GLU A 579 -8.90 47.61 42.83
N LYS A 580 -8.88 48.90 42.40
CA LYS A 580 -7.66 49.69 42.34
C LYS A 580 -7.19 50.05 43.73
N VAL A 581 -5.89 49.96 43.97
CA VAL A 581 -5.33 50.28 45.28
C VAL A 581 -5.14 51.78 45.40
N GLU A 582 -5.77 52.40 46.44
CA GLU A 582 -5.64 53.80 46.71
C GLU A 582 -4.17 54.19 46.94
N GLY A 583 -3.70 55.21 46.22
CA GLY A 583 -2.32 55.69 46.22
C GLY A 583 -1.34 54.87 45.35
N SER A 584 -1.84 54.05 44.43
CA SER A 584 -1.02 53.33 43.47
C SER A 584 -1.69 53.21 42.10
N ASP A 585 -1.02 53.74 41.05
CA ASP A 585 -1.48 53.63 39.65
C ASP A 585 -1.09 52.27 39.02
N LYS A 586 -0.37 51.40 39.76
CA LYS A 586 0.17 50.14 39.28
C LYS A 586 -0.51 48.90 39.83
N LEU A 587 -1.15 49.03 41.00
CA LEU A 587 -1.61 47.87 41.74
C LEU A 587 -3.14 47.67 41.68
N LEU A 588 -3.54 46.42 41.42
CA LEU A 588 -4.87 45.93 41.69
C LEU A 588 -4.84 45.04 42.91
N ARG A 589 -5.87 45.14 43.78
CA ARG A 589 -6.13 44.27 44.93
C ARG A 589 -7.20 43.27 44.53
N PHE A 590 -6.89 42.01 44.64
CA PHE A 590 -7.76 40.91 44.37
C PHE A 590 -8.21 40.22 45.67
N ARG A 591 -9.46 39.80 45.73
CA ARG A 591 -9.96 38.77 46.60
C ARG A 591 -10.28 37.56 45.77
N LEU A 592 -9.62 36.43 46.09
CA LEU A 592 -9.63 35.21 45.31
C LEU A 592 -10.04 34.02 46.14
N ASP A 593 -11.00 33.24 45.67
CA ASP A 593 -11.30 31.93 46.22
C ASP A 593 -10.35 30.90 45.61
N ALA A 594 -9.36 30.46 46.34
CA ALA A 594 -8.37 29.47 45.99
C ALA A 594 -8.63 28.09 46.64
N GLY A 595 -9.86 27.84 47.13
CA GLY A 595 -10.25 26.60 47.76
C GLY A 595 -9.76 26.43 49.22
N ASP A 596 -9.30 27.50 49.86
CA ASP A 596 -8.78 27.47 51.26
C ASP A 596 -9.86 27.60 52.34
N GLY A 597 -11.11 27.80 51.94
CA GLY A 597 -12.22 28.09 52.84
C GLY A 597 -12.34 29.56 53.24
N GLU A 598 -11.30 30.38 52.99
CA GLU A 598 -11.28 31.83 53.15
C GLU A 598 -10.68 32.47 51.88
N ASP A 599 -11.18 33.66 51.49
CA ASP A 599 -10.68 34.37 50.33
C ASP A 599 -9.27 34.90 50.56
N ARG A 600 -8.36 34.64 49.60
CA ARG A 600 -7.01 35.19 49.63
C ARG A 600 -6.98 36.61 49.11
N GLN A 601 -6.20 37.45 49.74
CA GLN A 601 -5.85 38.78 49.22
C GLN A 601 -4.54 38.70 48.45
N ILE A 602 -4.56 39.07 47.16
CA ILE A 602 -3.35 39.18 46.33
C ILE A 602 -3.29 40.58 45.71
N LEU A 603 -2.10 41.20 45.74
CA LEU A 603 -1.83 42.45 45.07
C LEU A 603 -0.97 42.17 43.85
N SER A 604 -1.41 42.64 42.67
CA SER A 604 -0.72 42.47 41.39
C SER A 604 -0.47 43.82 40.67
N GLY A 605 0.70 43.95 40.05
CA GLY A 605 1.16 45.16 39.38
C GLY A 605 0.57 45.40 37.99
N ILE A 606 -0.64 44.95 37.71
CA ILE A 606 -1.24 44.88 36.37
C ILE A 606 -2.30 45.93 36.08
N ALA A 607 -2.49 46.92 36.96
CA ALA A 607 -3.54 47.95 36.82
C ALA A 607 -3.50 48.69 35.50
N LYS A 608 -2.33 48.93 34.94
CA LYS A 608 -2.16 49.60 33.64
C LYS A 608 -2.73 48.85 32.46
N PHE A 609 -2.77 47.52 32.57
CA PHE A 609 -3.20 46.61 31.48
C PHE A 609 -4.69 46.30 31.56
N TYR A 610 -5.30 46.55 32.73
CA TYR A 610 -6.72 46.35 33.00
C TYR A 610 -7.37 47.65 33.51
N PRO A 611 -7.61 48.60 32.60
CA PRO A 611 -8.22 49.89 32.95
C PRO A 611 -9.65 49.70 33.51
N ASN A 612 -10.36 48.67 33.06
CA ASN A 612 -11.61 48.20 33.61
C ASN A 612 -11.38 46.90 34.37
N GLU A 613 -10.93 47.00 35.63
CA GLU A 613 -10.59 45.88 36.47
C GLU A 613 -11.76 44.90 36.71
N GLN A 614 -13.02 45.37 36.60
CA GLN A 614 -14.21 44.56 36.83
C GLN A 614 -14.37 43.41 35.80
N GLU A 615 -13.74 43.51 34.67
CA GLU A 615 -13.73 42.40 33.66
C GLU A 615 -13.02 41.13 34.14
N LEU A 616 -12.26 41.23 35.21
CA LEU A 616 -11.56 40.11 35.85
C LEU A 616 -12.42 39.36 36.87
N VAL A 617 -13.52 39.93 37.35
CA VAL A 617 -14.42 39.28 38.33
C VAL A 617 -15.09 38.08 37.70
N GLY A 618 -15.09 36.95 38.41
CA GLY A 618 -15.63 35.67 37.97
C GLY A 618 -14.67 34.84 37.12
N LYS A 619 -13.54 35.39 36.65
CA LYS A 619 -12.53 34.60 35.96
C LYS A 619 -11.76 33.72 36.93
N LYS A 620 -11.39 32.53 36.44
CA LYS A 620 -10.50 31.60 37.14
C LYS A 620 -9.07 31.82 36.68
N LEU A 621 -8.19 32.12 37.59
CA LEU A 621 -6.79 32.48 37.34
C LEU A 621 -5.86 31.43 37.92
N GLN A 622 -4.65 31.37 37.36
CA GLN A 622 -3.56 30.60 37.95
C GLN A 622 -2.81 31.44 38.99
N VAL A 623 -2.66 30.93 40.18
CA VAL A 623 -1.99 31.63 41.26
C VAL A 623 -0.93 30.76 41.94
N VAL A 624 0.25 31.31 42.21
CA VAL A 624 1.23 30.68 43.09
C VAL A 624 0.76 30.88 44.50
N ALA A 625 0.36 29.77 45.14
CA ALA A 625 -0.40 29.76 46.40
C ALA A 625 0.45 29.67 47.66
N ASN A 626 1.68 29.12 47.58
CA ASN A 626 2.55 28.87 48.73
C ASN A 626 3.69 29.88 48.88
N LEU A 627 3.58 31.04 48.27
CA LEU A 627 4.53 32.12 48.52
C LEU A 627 4.35 32.70 49.94
N LYS A 628 5.48 33.00 50.59
CA LYS A 628 5.45 33.68 51.89
C LYS A 628 4.69 35.00 51.78
N PRO A 629 3.67 35.25 52.64
CA PRO A 629 2.90 36.49 52.61
C PRO A 629 3.78 37.73 52.65
N ARG A 630 3.53 38.71 51.75
CA ARG A 630 4.32 39.91 51.66
C ARG A 630 3.49 41.15 52.01
N LYS A 631 4.00 41.94 52.93
CA LYS A 631 3.38 43.26 53.27
C LYS A 631 3.69 44.29 52.19
N MET A 632 2.65 44.91 51.61
CA MET A 632 2.74 45.89 50.57
C MET A 632 2.05 47.19 51.00
N MET A 633 2.59 48.35 50.63
CA MET A 633 2.10 49.69 50.91
C MET A 633 1.77 49.92 52.44
N LYS A 634 2.49 49.25 53.32
CA LYS A 634 2.32 49.28 54.78
C LYS A 634 0.92 48.85 55.32
N LYS A 635 -0.07 48.68 54.42
CA LYS A 635 -1.48 48.45 54.76
C LYS A 635 -1.99 47.09 54.37
N TYR A 636 -1.49 46.52 53.24
CA TYR A 636 -2.01 45.31 52.65
C TYR A 636 -1.03 44.12 52.79
N VAL A 637 -1.54 42.89 52.76
CA VAL A 637 -0.73 41.66 52.74
C VAL A 637 -1.10 40.86 51.51
N SER A 638 -0.14 40.63 50.60
CA SER A 638 -0.33 39.77 49.41
C SER A 638 0.00 38.34 49.84
N GLN A 639 -0.94 37.38 49.61
CA GLN A 639 -0.88 35.97 49.99
C GLN A 639 -0.67 35.05 48.80
N GLY A 640 0.09 35.49 47.81
CA GLY A 640 0.37 34.74 46.58
C GLY A 640 0.74 35.65 45.42
N MET A 641 0.82 35.08 44.24
CA MET A 641 1.11 35.78 42.99
C MET A 641 0.22 35.28 41.87
N ILE A 642 -0.45 36.20 41.17
CA ILE A 642 -1.20 35.89 39.92
C ILE A 642 -0.20 35.68 38.81
N LEU A 643 -0.34 34.61 38.03
CA LEU A 643 0.48 34.37 36.82
C LEU A 643 -0.08 35.15 35.64
N SER A 644 0.83 35.79 34.88
CA SER A 644 0.51 36.53 33.71
C SER A 644 1.64 36.38 32.66
N ALA A 645 1.29 36.50 31.40
CA ALA A 645 2.22 36.55 30.28
C ALA A 645 2.27 37.98 29.74
N GLU A 646 3.48 38.48 29.47
CA GLU A 646 3.69 39.80 28.81
C GLU A 646 4.48 39.65 27.54
N HIS A 647 4.01 40.28 26.46
CA HIS A 647 4.67 40.30 25.17
C HIS A 647 4.35 41.61 24.47
N ASP A 648 5.36 42.30 23.95
CA ASP A 648 5.24 43.57 23.22
C ASP A 648 4.40 44.66 23.94
N GLY A 649 4.59 44.78 25.25
CA GLY A 649 3.87 45.76 26.08
C GLY A 649 2.40 45.46 26.31
N LYS A 650 1.93 44.24 26.01
CA LYS A 650 0.62 43.69 26.36
C LYS A 650 0.78 42.63 27.43
N LEU A 651 -0.03 42.69 28.46
CA LEU A 651 -0.04 41.71 29.52
C LEU A 651 -1.42 41.05 29.62
N THR A 652 -1.45 39.74 29.73
CA THR A 652 -2.66 38.94 29.89
C THR A 652 -2.51 38.03 31.13
N VAL A 653 -3.50 38.00 32.02
CA VAL A 653 -3.53 37.02 33.14
C VAL A 653 -3.82 35.65 32.58
N LEU A 654 -3.17 34.61 33.14
CA LEU A 654 -3.38 33.23 32.72
C LEU A 654 -4.68 32.71 33.32
N THR A 655 -5.66 32.40 32.46
CA THR A 655 -6.98 31.90 32.87
C THR A 655 -7.03 30.38 32.80
N VAL A 656 -7.97 29.80 33.52
CA VAL A 656 -8.28 28.36 33.51
C VAL A 656 -9.76 28.20 33.13
N ASP A 657 -10.08 27.08 32.49
CA ASP A 657 -11.46 26.73 32.13
C ASP A 657 -12.41 26.89 33.35
N PRO A 658 -13.56 27.55 33.17
CA PRO A 658 -14.51 27.77 34.26
C PRO A 658 -15.03 26.50 34.93
N SER A 659 -14.99 25.35 34.27
CA SER A 659 -15.41 24.05 34.83
C SER A 659 -14.45 23.49 35.90
N VAL A 660 -13.19 23.93 35.89
CA VAL A 660 -12.18 23.45 36.87
C VAL A 660 -12.49 23.97 38.26
N PRO A 661 -12.59 23.12 39.30
CA PRO A 661 -12.91 23.57 40.65
C PRO A 661 -11.85 24.54 41.21
N ASN A 662 -12.31 25.53 42.05
CA ASN A 662 -11.40 26.39 42.79
C ASN A 662 -10.53 25.55 43.72
N GLY A 663 -9.26 25.90 43.90
CA GLY A 663 -8.31 25.15 44.68
C GLY A 663 -7.66 23.95 43.99
N SER A 664 -8.06 23.62 42.76
CA SER A 664 -7.37 22.55 41.99
C SER A 664 -5.90 22.92 41.84
N VAL A 665 -5.02 21.94 42.07
CA VAL A 665 -3.58 22.09 41.93
C VAL A 665 -3.21 21.92 40.43
N ILE A 666 -2.35 22.80 39.93
CA ILE A 666 -1.78 22.76 38.59
C ILE A 666 -0.36 22.23 38.69
N GLY A 667 -0.09 21.09 38.03
CA GLY A 667 1.20 20.43 38.07
C GLY A 667 1.62 19.93 36.72
#